data_0967d969d483125f6995e2d66772235f
#
_entry.id   0967d969d483125f6995e2d66772235f
#
_cell.length_a   1.000
_cell.length_b   1.000
_cell.length_c   1.000
_cell.angle_alpha   90.00
_cell.angle_beta   90.00
_cell.angle_gamma   90.00
#
_symmetry.space_group_name_H-M   'P 1'
#
loop_
_entity.id
_entity.type
_entity.pdbx_description
1 polymer ?
#
loop_
_entity_poly.entity_id
_entity_poly.type
_entity_poly.pdbx_seq_one_letter_code
_entity_poly.pdbx_strand_id
1 'polypeptide(L)'
;MKRLSVILILFNLFTFGLLANAPTATLVGTIVDRDTQQPLPGANVILDGTNSGAATDVNGHFEIHNIPVGSYSLRVHMIGYKSQAKANVRALSSRSSVINIALEPTVLSGADIVVTAGYFERVKDASTSVRSVDFEEIRSDPVGSHDIMAMMQSLPSVVSGADQTNEIIVRGGSPGENLFVMDHLDIPYPVHFPEQGAGGGPITMVNTEFIERIDFFAGSFPARYGDKLSSVMDVKVREGSQASHESAFSFDMSGFGATLEGPLNQRSTYIASVKRSFLDFVIQQSGLVAIPQYWTFQGKISYDLSPKEKLYLNYLGGIDNIEIVGEDGPQNRGAENVAYTSQQHTLGLTYKNLFSTKGYLIASLGQNYVNIDIDAYRITDDDDHDTFYEGITIEKETILKADVVYKMSKSWEGSFGAKLKFAPNTWELKSYSDEVIRYGYSLDEITAIDTISDALFYAHFFENDTAIVAAFDTLGTISASDTTYRETFNSFGSYAQFRYRPSHRLELTLGARFEYNAYLDKSNISPRLNANYQLSQNLKLNLASGRYYQAPFYAMLINGGADTKALDFYFADQVSAGLEFFPRDDVRFSVEVYSKQFENMPISEVLTDLNGADSSGDFVNQGAGRSQGFELFLQKKFSKNWYGTFSYSHSVSEGIDPRKPEAEYYPWDYDYQDVVSLIGGYKIRYMDYDWYNKYKETIFAKASSWFPLAPADEYEVSFRIRYAGGKPYTPKVYSQRYRKWFVDATQDYNTERMDEYLRFDIMILQRFYFEKMNLVAFWDIMNVLNRDNPWDYVYNADGTKDIALQYKTFPIGGITLEF
;
A
#
# COMPACT_ATOMS: atom_id res chain seq x y z
N MET A 1 28.82 -14.52 -18.68
CA MET A 1 28.47 -15.39 -19.82
C MET A 1 28.33 -16.87 -19.48
N LYS A 2 29.31 -17.54 -18.82
CA LYS A 2 29.20 -19.00 -18.52
C LYS A 2 28.06 -19.40 -17.56
N ARG A 3 27.61 -18.52 -16.63
CA ARG A 3 26.49 -18.78 -15.71
C ARG A 3 25.13 -18.56 -16.33
N LEU A 4 25.00 -17.62 -17.27
CA LEU A 4 23.78 -17.43 -18.06
C LEU A 4 23.51 -18.66 -18.97
N SER A 5 24.55 -19.29 -19.46
CA SER A 5 24.44 -20.53 -20.26
C SER A 5 23.92 -21.74 -19.46
N VAL A 6 24.16 -21.79 -18.15
CA VAL A 6 23.67 -22.90 -17.29
C VAL A 6 22.16 -22.73 -17.03
N ILE A 7 21.69 -21.51 -16.85
CA ILE A 7 20.25 -21.20 -16.68
C ILE A 7 19.49 -21.52 -17.98
N LEU A 8 20.05 -21.17 -19.14
CA LEU A 8 19.50 -21.49 -20.46
C LEU A 8 19.49 -23.03 -20.73
N ILE A 9 20.47 -23.77 -20.24
CA ILE A 9 20.56 -25.25 -20.40
C ILE A 9 19.54 -25.94 -19.47
N LEU A 10 19.36 -25.50 -18.25
CA LEU A 10 18.32 -26.00 -17.34
C LEU A 10 16.92 -25.75 -17.90
N PHE A 11 16.69 -24.59 -18.51
CA PHE A 11 15.40 -24.26 -19.14
C PHE A 11 15.09 -25.17 -20.35
N ASN A 12 16.10 -25.55 -21.16
CA ASN A 12 15.90 -26.43 -22.30
C ASN A 12 15.69 -27.92 -21.91
N LEU A 13 16.15 -28.35 -20.74
CA LEU A 13 15.94 -29.73 -20.28
C LEU A 13 14.50 -30.01 -19.80
N PHE A 14 13.76 -28.98 -19.42
CA PHE A 14 12.37 -29.10 -18.96
C PHE A 14 11.34 -29.19 -20.09
N THR A 15 11.67 -28.85 -21.33
CA THR A 15 10.73 -28.80 -22.46
C THR A 15 10.56 -30.13 -23.22
N PHE A 16 11.27 -31.21 -22.84
CA PHE A 16 11.16 -32.51 -23.51
C PHE A 16 10.17 -33.45 -22.80
N GLY A 17 8.93 -33.46 -23.25
CA GLY A 17 8.02 -34.56 -23.00
C GLY A 17 6.62 -34.20 -22.53
N LEU A 18 5.76 -33.66 -23.41
CA LEU A 18 4.31 -33.61 -23.11
C LEU A 18 3.51 -33.66 -24.43
N LEU A 19 3.13 -34.84 -24.83
CA LEU A 19 2.00 -35.09 -25.71
C LEU A 19 0.82 -35.41 -24.80
N ALA A 20 -0.18 -34.56 -24.69
CA ALA A 20 -1.34 -34.82 -23.83
C ALA A 20 -2.62 -34.16 -24.35
N ASN A 21 -3.76 -34.72 -23.96
CA ASN A 21 -5.11 -34.19 -24.13
C ASN A 21 -5.17 -32.73 -23.68
N ALA A 22 -6.13 -31.95 -24.22
CA ALA A 22 -6.34 -30.57 -23.78
C ALA A 22 -6.55 -30.55 -22.25
N PRO A 23 -5.74 -29.81 -21.49
CA PRO A 23 -5.83 -29.82 -20.04
C PRO A 23 -7.18 -29.26 -19.58
N THR A 24 -7.74 -29.84 -18.53
CA THR A 24 -8.98 -29.37 -17.88
C THR A 24 -8.72 -28.91 -16.47
N ALA A 25 -9.57 -28.02 -15.97
CA ALA A 25 -9.48 -27.38 -14.66
C ALA A 25 -10.72 -27.69 -13.81
N THR A 26 -10.61 -27.42 -12.51
CA THR A 26 -11.71 -27.40 -11.57
C THR A 26 -11.78 -26.04 -10.88
N LEU A 27 -13.00 -25.47 -10.79
CA LEU A 27 -13.29 -24.27 -10.02
C LEU A 27 -14.10 -24.67 -8.78
N VAL A 28 -13.67 -24.17 -7.61
CA VAL A 28 -14.33 -24.42 -6.33
C VAL A 28 -14.59 -23.10 -5.60
N GLY A 29 -15.52 -23.08 -4.66
CA GLY A 29 -15.73 -21.87 -3.87
C GLY A 29 -16.96 -21.91 -3.00
N THR A 30 -17.23 -20.77 -2.34
CA THR A 30 -18.33 -20.62 -1.39
C THR A 30 -19.16 -19.39 -1.72
N ILE A 31 -20.50 -19.54 -1.66
CA ILE A 31 -21.44 -18.43 -1.81
C ILE A 31 -22.10 -18.15 -0.44
N VAL A 32 -22.01 -16.92 0.02
CA VAL A 32 -22.56 -16.48 1.31
C VAL A 32 -23.44 -15.24 1.19
N ASP A 33 -24.31 -15.02 2.18
CA ASP A 33 -25.03 -13.76 2.37
C ASP A 33 -24.03 -12.67 2.84
N ARG A 34 -23.94 -11.55 2.15
CA ARG A 34 -22.99 -10.47 2.45
C ARG A 34 -23.19 -9.89 3.86
N ASP A 35 -24.44 -9.74 4.30
CA ASP A 35 -24.75 -9.05 5.54
C ASP A 35 -24.61 -9.97 6.77
N THR A 36 -24.98 -11.23 6.65
CA THR A 36 -25.02 -12.20 7.75
C THR A 36 -23.90 -13.22 7.72
N GLN A 37 -23.17 -13.28 6.60
CA GLN A 37 -22.09 -14.26 6.32
C GLN A 37 -22.57 -15.73 6.38
N GLN A 38 -23.90 -15.96 6.33
CA GLN A 38 -24.46 -17.31 6.28
C GLN A 38 -24.26 -17.94 4.91
N PRO A 39 -24.01 -19.26 4.83
CA PRO A 39 -23.95 -19.96 3.56
C PRO A 39 -25.28 -19.88 2.80
N LEU A 40 -25.21 -19.85 1.49
CA LEU A 40 -26.37 -19.77 0.59
C LEU A 40 -26.53 -21.06 -0.20
N PRO A 41 -27.32 -22.03 0.28
CA PRO A 41 -27.62 -23.28 -0.46
C PRO A 41 -28.48 -23.01 -1.69
N GLY A 42 -28.18 -23.71 -2.79
CA GLY A 42 -28.97 -23.65 -4.01
C GLY A 42 -28.74 -22.40 -4.86
N ALA A 43 -27.66 -21.64 -4.62
CA ALA A 43 -27.23 -20.59 -5.53
C ALA A 43 -26.68 -21.20 -6.82
N ASN A 44 -27.14 -20.71 -7.98
CA ASN A 44 -26.67 -21.17 -9.26
C ASN A 44 -25.41 -20.43 -9.67
N VAL A 45 -24.32 -21.16 -9.91
CA VAL A 45 -23.02 -20.68 -10.35
C VAL A 45 -22.83 -21.13 -11.80
N ILE A 46 -22.62 -20.17 -12.72
CA ILE A 46 -22.55 -20.43 -14.17
C ILE A 46 -21.25 -19.82 -14.70
N LEU A 47 -20.55 -20.55 -15.55
CA LEU A 47 -19.34 -20.08 -16.24
C LEU A 47 -19.74 -19.52 -17.60
N ASP A 48 -19.63 -18.20 -17.79
CA ASP A 48 -20.06 -17.50 -18.99
C ASP A 48 -19.32 -18.03 -20.24
N GLY A 49 -20.07 -18.20 -21.33
CA GLY A 49 -19.53 -18.72 -22.62
C GLY A 49 -19.35 -20.25 -22.65
N THR A 50 -19.79 -20.96 -21.63
CA THR A 50 -19.75 -22.42 -21.54
C THR A 50 -21.12 -22.99 -21.14
N ASN A 51 -21.25 -24.31 -21.18
CA ASN A 51 -22.41 -25.03 -20.60
C ASN A 51 -22.12 -25.54 -19.20
N SER A 52 -21.02 -25.07 -18.56
CA SER A 52 -20.58 -25.55 -17.26
C SER A 52 -21.13 -24.66 -16.15
N GLY A 53 -21.58 -25.29 -15.07
CA GLY A 53 -22.09 -24.63 -13.88
C GLY A 53 -22.38 -25.63 -12.77
N ALA A 54 -22.67 -25.13 -11.57
CA ALA A 54 -23.04 -25.92 -10.41
C ALA A 54 -24.04 -25.16 -9.53
N ALA A 55 -24.81 -25.88 -8.73
CA ALA A 55 -25.57 -25.31 -7.62
C ALA A 55 -24.79 -25.51 -6.31
N THR A 56 -24.89 -24.54 -5.40
CA THR A 56 -24.23 -24.66 -4.07
C THR A 56 -24.93 -25.69 -3.19
N ASP A 57 -24.14 -26.40 -2.40
CA ASP A 57 -24.58 -27.37 -1.37
C ASP A 57 -25.14 -26.68 -0.10
N VAL A 58 -25.43 -27.45 0.94
CA VAL A 58 -25.99 -26.96 2.22
C VAL A 58 -25.04 -26.02 2.98
N ASN A 59 -23.75 -26.06 2.68
CA ASN A 59 -22.71 -25.22 3.26
C ASN A 59 -22.36 -24.04 2.36
N GLY A 60 -23.09 -23.86 1.23
CA GLY A 60 -22.82 -22.82 0.26
C GLY A 60 -21.64 -23.13 -0.67
N HIS A 61 -21.08 -24.35 -0.66
CA HIS A 61 -19.97 -24.75 -1.51
C HIS A 61 -20.45 -25.16 -2.91
N PHE A 62 -19.66 -24.83 -3.92
CA PHE A 62 -19.84 -25.29 -5.29
C PHE A 62 -18.54 -25.84 -5.87
N GLU A 63 -18.67 -26.73 -6.83
CA GLU A 63 -17.56 -27.30 -7.58
C GLU A 63 -17.96 -27.52 -9.04
N ILE A 64 -17.17 -26.98 -9.98
CA ILE A 64 -17.35 -27.11 -11.42
C ILE A 64 -16.13 -27.81 -12.00
N HIS A 65 -16.32 -29.01 -12.55
CA HIS A 65 -15.27 -29.86 -13.08
C HIS A 65 -15.17 -29.80 -14.62
N ASN A 66 -14.04 -30.31 -15.15
CA ASN A 66 -13.80 -30.51 -16.57
C ASN A 66 -13.95 -29.23 -17.40
N ILE A 67 -13.52 -28.10 -16.85
CA ILE A 67 -13.50 -26.82 -17.52
C ILE A 67 -12.25 -26.76 -18.39
N PRO A 68 -12.33 -26.40 -19.69
CA PRO A 68 -11.13 -26.13 -20.46
C PRO A 68 -10.31 -25.04 -19.77
N VAL A 69 -8.97 -25.17 -19.75
CA VAL A 69 -8.11 -24.15 -19.13
C VAL A 69 -8.30 -22.79 -19.79
N GLY A 70 -8.09 -21.71 -19.03
CA GLY A 70 -8.21 -20.35 -19.54
C GLY A 70 -8.91 -19.39 -18.56
N SER A 71 -9.14 -18.16 -19.00
CA SER A 71 -9.78 -17.09 -18.22
C SER A 71 -11.26 -16.94 -18.60
N TYR A 72 -12.12 -16.87 -17.61
CA TYR A 72 -13.58 -16.85 -17.75
C TYR A 72 -14.22 -15.76 -16.90
N SER A 73 -15.51 -15.51 -17.12
CA SER A 73 -16.39 -14.79 -16.19
C SER A 73 -17.32 -15.77 -15.51
N LEU A 74 -17.43 -15.67 -14.20
CA LEU A 74 -18.34 -16.47 -13.37
C LEU A 74 -19.54 -15.62 -12.99
N ARG A 75 -20.75 -16.19 -13.10
CA ARG A 75 -22.00 -15.52 -12.75
C ARG A 75 -22.78 -16.32 -11.70
N VAL A 76 -23.23 -15.62 -10.65
CA VAL A 76 -23.98 -16.26 -9.56
C VAL A 76 -25.37 -15.65 -9.46
N HIS A 77 -26.39 -16.51 -9.40
CA HIS A 77 -27.80 -16.15 -9.27
C HIS A 77 -28.45 -16.88 -8.10
N MET A 78 -29.20 -16.14 -7.29
CA MET A 78 -30.05 -16.74 -6.26
C MET A 78 -31.32 -15.90 -6.05
N ILE A 79 -32.47 -16.53 -5.87
CA ILE A 79 -33.72 -15.84 -5.56
C ILE A 79 -33.59 -15.06 -4.25
N GLY A 80 -33.99 -13.81 -4.23
CA GLY A 80 -33.85 -12.91 -3.06
C GLY A 80 -32.51 -12.20 -2.94
N TYR A 81 -31.60 -12.37 -3.90
CA TYR A 81 -30.30 -11.73 -3.95
C TYR A 81 -30.06 -11.06 -5.30
N LYS A 82 -29.23 -10.01 -5.28
CA LYS A 82 -28.71 -9.41 -6.51
C LYS A 82 -27.73 -10.38 -7.15
N SER A 83 -27.87 -10.57 -8.46
CA SER A 83 -26.91 -11.37 -9.21
C SER A 83 -25.56 -10.71 -9.22
N GLN A 84 -24.50 -11.51 -9.11
CA GLN A 84 -23.11 -11.03 -9.08
C GLN A 84 -22.31 -11.74 -10.16
N ALA A 85 -21.46 -10.98 -10.88
CA ALA A 85 -20.47 -11.54 -11.80
C ALA A 85 -19.06 -11.30 -11.27
N LYS A 86 -18.16 -12.26 -11.47
CA LYS A 86 -16.73 -12.12 -11.22
C LYS A 86 -15.98 -12.32 -12.53
N ALA A 87 -15.23 -11.30 -12.92
CA ALA A 87 -14.43 -11.31 -14.14
C ALA A 87 -13.09 -12.02 -13.94
N ASN A 88 -12.46 -12.40 -15.03
CA ASN A 88 -11.07 -12.89 -15.10
C ASN A 88 -10.77 -14.08 -14.16
N VAL A 89 -11.77 -14.97 -13.97
CA VAL A 89 -11.60 -16.21 -13.19
C VAL A 89 -10.75 -17.18 -13.98
N ARG A 90 -9.60 -17.60 -13.41
CA ARG A 90 -8.69 -18.53 -14.09
C ARG A 90 -9.05 -19.97 -13.78
N ALA A 91 -9.24 -20.76 -14.83
CA ALA A 91 -9.33 -22.21 -14.78
C ALA A 91 -7.95 -22.79 -15.12
N LEU A 92 -7.24 -23.31 -14.11
CA LEU A 92 -5.86 -23.77 -14.21
C LEU A 92 -5.81 -25.31 -14.15
N SER A 93 -4.96 -25.93 -14.98
CA SER A 93 -4.85 -27.40 -15.03
C SER A 93 -4.14 -28.00 -13.83
N SER A 94 -3.19 -27.26 -13.25
CA SER A 94 -2.33 -27.75 -12.19
C SER A 94 -2.87 -27.48 -10.79
N ARG A 95 -3.81 -26.50 -10.67
CA ARG A 95 -4.38 -26.14 -9.37
C ARG A 95 -5.85 -25.73 -9.44
N SER A 96 -6.57 -25.93 -8.34
CA SER A 96 -7.96 -25.49 -8.20
C SER A 96 -8.03 -24.00 -7.91
N SER A 97 -8.88 -23.28 -8.64
CA SER A 97 -9.12 -21.86 -8.35
C SER A 97 -10.25 -21.74 -7.32
N VAL A 98 -9.95 -21.15 -6.17
CA VAL A 98 -10.91 -20.92 -5.09
C VAL A 98 -11.59 -19.57 -5.27
N ILE A 99 -12.91 -19.52 -5.32
CA ILE A 99 -13.70 -18.33 -5.61
C ILE A 99 -14.82 -18.18 -4.59
N ASN A 100 -14.69 -17.19 -3.70
CA ASN A 100 -15.70 -16.85 -2.72
C ASN A 100 -16.48 -15.62 -3.17
N ILE A 101 -17.82 -15.67 -3.06
CA ILE A 101 -18.70 -14.56 -3.46
C ILE A 101 -19.75 -14.33 -2.37
N ALA A 102 -19.90 -13.05 -1.97
CA ALA A 102 -20.87 -12.60 -1.00
C ALA A 102 -22.03 -11.87 -1.70
N LEU A 103 -23.20 -12.50 -1.81
CA LEU A 103 -24.36 -11.93 -2.48
C LEU A 103 -25.08 -10.90 -1.61
N GLU A 104 -25.47 -9.78 -2.21
CA GLU A 104 -26.28 -8.74 -1.58
C GLU A 104 -27.76 -9.15 -1.57
N PRO A 105 -28.42 -9.20 -0.39
CA PRO A 105 -29.84 -9.49 -0.33
C PRO A 105 -30.67 -8.38 -0.99
N THR A 106 -31.70 -8.75 -1.76
CA THR A 106 -32.63 -7.80 -2.40
C THR A 106 -34.07 -8.16 -2.05
N VAL A 107 -34.94 -7.15 -2.05
CA VAL A 107 -36.37 -7.37 -1.89
C VAL A 107 -36.97 -7.48 -3.29
N LEU A 108 -37.54 -8.62 -3.61
CA LEU A 108 -38.27 -8.83 -4.87
C LEU A 108 -39.53 -7.92 -4.86
N SER A 109 -39.50 -6.85 -5.64
CA SER A 109 -40.69 -6.10 -5.97
C SER A 109 -41.21 -6.61 -7.32
N GLY A 110 -42.49 -6.96 -7.38
CA GLY A 110 -43.13 -7.69 -8.48
C GLY A 110 -43.29 -6.97 -9.83
N ALA A 111 -42.35 -6.18 -10.26
CA ALA A 111 -42.20 -5.65 -11.62
C ALA A 111 -40.95 -6.28 -12.26
N ASP A 112 -41.02 -6.60 -13.54
CA ASP A 112 -40.03 -7.30 -14.35
C ASP A 112 -38.58 -6.91 -13.98
N ILE A 113 -37.93 -7.77 -13.22
CA ILE A 113 -36.53 -7.58 -12.85
C ILE A 113 -35.69 -8.22 -13.95
N VAL A 114 -35.18 -7.39 -14.86
CA VAL A 114 -34.02 -7.78 -15.67
C VAL A 114 -32.83 -7.72 -14.69
N VAL A 115 -32.49 -8.86 -14.10
CA VAL A 115 -31.38 -9.01 -13.18
C VAL A 115 -30.13 -9.18 -14.02
N THR A 116 -29.49 -8.06 -14.38
CA THR A 116 -28.14 -8.10 -14.90
C THR A 116 -27.16 -8.33 -13.73
N ALA A 117 -26.23 -9.24 -13.90
CA ALA A 117 -25.22 -9.53 -12.87
C ALA A 117 -24.11 -8.49 -12.97
N GLY A 118 -24.03 -7.58 -12.00
CA GLY A 118 -22.99 -6.57 -11.94
C GLY A 118 -21.61 -7.17 -11.62
N TYR A 119 -20.57 -6.66 -12.28
CA TYR A 119 -19.16 -7.05 -12.02
C TYR A 119 -18.54 -6.31 -10.81
N PHE A 120 -19.25 -5.32 -10.26
CA PHE A 120 -18.75 -4.52 -9.14
C PHE A 120 -19.37 -5.01 -7.82
N GLU A 121 -18.53 -5.65 -7.01
CA GLU A 121 -18.94 -6.04 -5.65
C GLU A 121 -19.09 -4.80 -4.77
N ARG A 122 -20.18 -4.72 -4.04
CA ARG A 122 -20.39 -3.64 -3.08
C ARG A 122 -19.76 -4.03 -1.74
N VAL A 123 -18.76 -3.26 -1.34
CA VAL A 123 -18.16 -3.39 -0.01
C VAL A 123 -19.19 -3.02 1.05
N LYS A 124 -19.27 -3.82 2.10
CA LYS A 124 -20.18 -3.58 3.23
C LYS A 124 -19.75 -2.29 3.96
N ASP A 125 -20.73 -1.47 4.35
CA ASP A 125 -20.52 -0.19 5.03
C ASP A 125 -19.69 0.83 4.24
N ALA A 126 -19.52 0.60 2.95
CA ALA A 126 -18.79 1.51 2.08
C ALA A 126 -19.53 2.83 1.89
N SER A 127 -18.79 3.92 2.04
CA SER A 127 -19.15 5.26 1.63
C SER A 127 -18.87 5.50 0.14
N THR A 128 -18.49 6.71 -0.23
CA THR A 128 -18.23 7.14 -1.59
C THR A 128 -16.97 6.53 -2.18
N SER A 129 -15.88 6.52 -1.43
CA SER A 129 -14.49 6.41 -1.89
C SER A 129 -13.90 5.01 -1.71
N VAL A 130 -14.67 3.95 -1.94
CA VAL A 130 -14.15 2.59 -1.78
C VAL A 130 -13.87 1.94 -3.13
N ARG A 131 -12.70 1.35 -3.22
CA ARG A 131 -12.26 0.55 -4.38
C ARG A 131 -11.90 -0.85 -3.93
N SER A 132 -12.53 -1.85 -4.54
CA SER A 132 -12.17 -3.25 -4.37
C SER A 132 -11.35 -3.71 -5.56
N VAL A 133 -10.21 -4.30 -5.27
CA VAL A 133 -9.26 -4.82 -6.26
C VAL A 133 -9.00 -6.28 -5.94
N ASP A 134 -8.98 -7.13 -6.95
CA ASP A 134 -8.67 -8.55 -6.81
C ASP A 134 -7.25 -8.90 -7.33
N PHE A 135 -6.81 -10.12 -7.07
CA PHE A 135 -5.50 -10.60 -7.45
C PHE A 135 -5.19 -10.46 -8.96
N GLU A 136 -6.18 -10.74 -9.82
CA GLU A 136 -5.96 -10.67 -11.28
C GLU A 136 -5.82 -9.22 -11.77
N GLU A 137 -6.48 -8.27 -11.12
CA GLU A 137 -6.30 -6.85 -11.40
C GLU A 137 -4.90 -6.39 -11.01
N ILE A 138 -4.38 -6.84 -9.84
CA ILE A 138 -3.02 -6.53 -9.40
C ILE A 138 -2.00 -7.11 -10.40
N ARG A 139 -2.18 -8.36 -10.80
CA ARG A 139 -1.26 -9.06 -11.69
C ARG A 139 -1.20 -8.48 -13.11
N SER A 140 -2.27 -7.85 -13.54
CA SER A 140 -2.41 -7.25 -14.88
C SER A 140 -1.96 -5.80 -14.95
N ASP A 141 -1.64 -5.17 -13.82
CA ASP A 141 -1.14 -3.79 -13.74
C ASP A 141 0.38 -3.76 -13.94
N PRO A 142 0.92 -3.00 -14.92
CA PRO A 142 2.37 -2.84 -15.11
C PRO A 142 2.96 -1.92 -14.03
N VAL A 143 3.22 -2.49 -12.86
CA VAL A 143 3.78 -1.76 -11.69
C VAL A 143 5.16 -2.24 -11.28
N GLY A 144 5.74 -3.17 -12.03
CA GLY A 144 6.94 -3.89 -11.62
C GLY A 144 6.63 -4.85 -10.46
N SER A 145 7.26 -6.00 -10.43
CA SER A 145 7.22 -7.00 -9.33
C SER A 145 5.86 -7.27 -8.62
N HIS A 146 4.72 -6.88 -9.20
CA HIS A 146 3.36 -7.07 -8.66
C HIS A 146 3.16 -6.47 -7.25
N ASP A 147 3.64 -5.25 -7.03
CA ASP A 147 3.56 -4.56 -5.74
C ASP A 147 2.17 -3.93 -5.52
N ILE A 148 1.53 -4.25 -4.38
CA ILE A 148 0.18 -3.75 -4.06
C ILE A 148 0.16 -2.25 -3.77
N MET A 149 1.22 -1.71 -3.16
CA MET A 149 1.31 -0.29 -2.85
C MET A 149 1.45 0.53 -4.12
N ALA A 150 2.33 0.10 -5.03
CA ALA A 150 2.51 0.73 -6.34
C ALA A 150 1.22 0.66 -7.20
N MET A 151 0.45 -0.43 -7.08
CA MET A 151 -0.85 -0.52 -7.75
C MET A 151 -1.87 0.46 -7.17
N MET A 152 -1.93 0.64 -5.84
CA MET A 152 -2.87 1.60 -5.22
C MET A 152 -2.64 3.03 -5.70
N GLN A 153 -1.44 3.39 -6.11
CA GLN A 153 -1.11 4.70 -6.70
C GLN A 153 -1.82 4.96 -8.05
N SER A 154 -2.53 3.99 -8.61
CA SER A 154 -3.39 4.18 -9.80
C SER A 154 -4.79 4.70 -9.45
N LEU A 155 -5.15 4.72 -8.19
CA LEU A 155 -6.44 5.19 -7.71
C LEU A 155 -6.48 6.73 -7.62
N PRO A 156 -7.67 7.35 -7.73
CA PRO A 156 -7.78 8.80 -7.64
C PRO A 156 -7.26 9.33 -6.31
N SER A 157 -6.59 10.47 -6.35
CA SER A 157 -6.00 11.15 -5.17
C SER A 157 -5.05 10.29 -4.35
N VAL A 158 -4.44 9.28 -4.97
CA VAL A 158 -3.37 8.47 -4.37
C VAL A 158 -2.08 8.74 -5.13
N VAL A 159 -1.08 9.22 -4.43
CA VAL A 159 0.26 9.53 -4.99
C VAL A 159 1.35 8.86 -4.16
N SER A 160 2.55 8.83 -4.71
CA SER A 160 3.78 8.44 -4.01
C SER A 160 4.74 9.60 -4.04
N GLY A 161 5.52 9.75 -2.99
CA GLY A 161 6.60 10.74 -2.93
C GLY A 161 7.71 10.44 -3.94
N ALA A 162 8.03 9.16 -4.13
CA ALA A 162 9.03 8.70 -5.10
C ALA A 162 8.72 7.28 -5.59
N ASP A 163 9.26 6.91 -6.76
CA ASP A 163 9.16 5.55 -7.30
C ASP A 163 9.89 4.52 -6.42
N GLN A 164 10.88 4.97 -5.63
CA GLN A 164 11.70 4.14 -4.76
C GLN A 164 11.10 3.88 -3.37
N THR A 165 10.09 4.65 -2.94
CA THR A 165 9.59 4.58 -1.55
C THR A 165 8.25 3.87 -1.40
N ASN A 166 7.50 3.64 -2.45
CA ASN A 166 6.18 3.00 -2.40
C ASN A 166 5.20 3.58 -1.35
N GLU A 167 5.39 4.81 -0.96
CA GLU A 167 4.50 5.51 -0.04
C GLU A 167 3.10 5.66 -0.63
N ILE A 168 2.10 5.62 0.23
CA ILE A 168 0.72 5.95 -0.13
C ILE A 168 0.33 7.25 0.54
N ILE A 169 0.18 8.29 -0.26
CA ILE A 169 -0.29 9.61 0.13
C ILE A 169 -1.72 9.75 -0.40
N VAL A 170 -2.69 9.95 0.49
CA VAL A 170 -4.11 9.95 0.13
C VAL A 170 -4.76 11.28 0.49
N ARG A 171 -5.24 12.00 -0.54
CA ARG A 171 -5.92 13.29 -0.36
C ARG A 171 -5.11 14.25 0.51
N GLY A 172 -3.83 14.40 0.19
CA GLY A 172 -2.89 15.29 0.88
C GLY A 172 -2.48 14.88 2.29
N GLY A 173 -2.92 13.71 2.78
CA GLY A 173 -2.50 13.21 4.09
C GLY A 173 -1.13 12.53 4.04
N SER A 174 -0.41 12.57 5.15
CA SER A 174 0.90 11.93 5.31
C SER A 174 0.83 10.40 5.13
N PRO A 175 1.90 9.74 4.66
CA PRO A 175 1.98 8.28 4.57
C PRO A 175 1.65 7.55 5.88
N GLY A 176 2.00 8.11 7.03
CA GLY A 176 1.69 7.56 8.35
C GLY A 176 0.22 7.63 8.77
N GLU A 177 -0.64 8.32 8.01
CA GLU A 177 -2.07 8.43 8.28
C GLU A 177 -2.90 7.28 7.67
N ASN A 178 -2.27 6.26 7.11
CA ASN A 178 -2.91 5.12 6.48
C ASN A 178 -2.93 3.90 7.41
N LEU A 179 -4.05 3.17 7.45
CA LEU A 179 -4.19 1.92 8.20
C LEU A 179 -4.09 0.72 7.26
N PHE A 180 -3.23 -0.23 7.61
CA PHE A 180 -3.17 -1.53 6.95
C PHE A 180 -3.77 -2.59 7.83
N VAL A 181 -4.71 -3.35 7.28
CA VAL A 181 -5.37 -4.46 7.96
C VAL A 181 -5.26 -5.70 7.08
N MET A 182 -4.86 -6.84 7.64
CA MET A 182 -4.83 -8.12 6.95
C MET A 182 -5.63 -9.14 7.76
N ASP A 183 -6.73 -9.64 7.19
CA ASP A 183 -7.62 -10.61 7.88
C ASP A 183 -7.99 -10.21 9.32
N HIS A 184 -8.38 -8.94 9.53
CA HIS A 184 -8.74 -8.38 10.83
C HIS A 184 -7.55 -8.05 11.78
N LEU A 185 -6.31 -8.24 11.35
CA LEU A 185 -5.09 -7.88 12.07
C LEU A 185 -4.55 -6.54 11.57
N ASP A 186 -4.19 -5.65 12.47
CA ASP A 186 -3.51 -4.40 12.12
C ASP A 186 -2.03 -4.70 11.85
N ILE A 187 -1.51 -4.24 10.70
CA ILE A 187 -0.10 -4.40 10.29
C ILE A 187 0.57 -3.02 10.41
N PRO A 188 1.55 -2.83 11.28
CA PRO A 188 2.21 -1.52 11.45
C PRO A 188 2.90 -1.06 10.18
N TYR A 189 3.73 -1.91 9.61
CA TYR A 189 4.51 -1.64 8.41
C TYR A 189 4.37 -2.82 7.43
N PRO A 190 3.60 -2.67 6.33
CA PRO A 190 3.42 -3.75 5.36
C PRO A 190 4.55 -3.86 4.33
N VAL A 191 5.67 -3.16 4.54
CA VAL A 191 6.79 -2.97 3.62
C VAL A 191 8.11 -3.41 4.22
N HIS A 192 9.07 -3.75 3.37
CA HIS A 192 10.47 -3.92 3.74
C HIS A 192 11.14 -2.56 3.97
N PHE A 193 12.15 -2.51 4.82
CA PHE A 193 12.90 -1.30 5.19
C PHE A 193 11.97 -0.19 5.71
N PRO A 194 11.17 -0.47 6.75
CA PRO A 194 10.18 0.49 7.23
C PRO A 194 10.83 1.74 7.81
N GLU A 195 10.20 2.87 7.53
CA GLU A 195 10.47 4.12 8.22
C GLU A 195 9.48 4.32 9.36
N GLN A 196 9.98 4.69 10.54
CA GLN A 196 9.14 4.89 11.72
C GLN A 196 8.09 5.98 11.50
N GLY A 197 6.82 5.61 11.69
CA GLY A 197 5.70 6.54 11.54
C GLY A 197 5.33 6.92 10.10
N ALA A 198 6.11 6.52 9.09
CA ALA A 198 5.86 6.88 7.70
C ALA A 198 5.07 5.81 6.91
N GLY A 199 5.22 4.53 7.22
CA GLY A 199 4.52 3.47 6.47
C GLY A 199 4.99 3.29 5.03
N GLY A 200 6.09 3.94 4.64
CA GLY A 200 6.77 3.81 3.35
C GLY A 200 7.92 2.81 3.41
N GLY A 201 8.32 2.31 2.24
CA GLY A 201 9.44 1.40 2.03
C GLY A 201 9.46 0.90 0.59
N PRO A 202 10.59 0.45 0.05
CA PRO A 202 10.76 0.23 -1.39
C PRO A 202 9.90 -0.91 -1.96
N ILE A 203 9.53 -1.89 -1.15
CA ILE A 203 8.82 -3.10 -1.59
C ILE A 203 7.86 -3.58 -0.50
N THR A 204 6.64 -3.99 -0.90
CA THR A 204 5.68 -4.60 0.02
C THR A 204 6.09 -6.02 0.45
N MET A 205 5.81 -6.36 1.72
CA MET A 205 5.96 -7.72 2.23
C MET A 205 4.81 -8.64 1.83
N VAL A 206 3.64 -8.08 1.49
CA VAL A 206 2.45 -8.89 1.21
C VAL A 206 2.59 -9.59 -0.15
N ASN A 207 2.62 -10.92 -0.13
CA ASN A 207 2.65 -11.72 -1.35
C ASN A 207 1.28 -11.65 -2.05
N THR A 208 1.27 -11.17 -3.29
CA THR A 208 0.04 -11.02 -4.07
C THR A 208 -0.69 -12.32 -4.33
N GLU A 209 0.00 -13.47 -4.39
CA GLU A 209 -0.61 -14.81 -4.52
C GLU A 209 -1.55 -15.17 -3.35
N PHE A 210 -1.43 -14.50 -2.21
CA PHE A 210 -2.28 -14.67 -1.05
C PHE A 210 -3.55 -13.82 -1.10
N ILE A 211 -3.64 -12.85 -1.99
CA ILE A 211 -4.72 -11.88 -1.98
C ILE A 211 -5.98 -12.47 -2.59
N GLU A 212 -7.06 -12.46 -1.83
CA GLU A 212 -8.41 -12.68 -2.32
C GLU A 212 -9.00 -11.35 -2.84
N ARG A 213 -8.85 -10.27 -2.04
CA ARG A 213 -9.36 -8.95 -2.31
C ARG A 213 -8.69 -7.90 -1.43
N ILE A 214 -8.53 -6.70 -1.97
CA ILE A 214 -8.17 -5.50 -1.21
C ILE A 214 -9.35 -4.54 -1.29
N ASP A 215 -9.85 -4.10 -0.13
CA ASP A 215 -10.83 -3.03 -0.02
C ASP A 215 -10.09 -1.77 0.44
N PHE A 216 -9.94 -0.81 -0.46
CA PHE A 216 -9.24 0.44 -0.20
C PHE A 216 -10.23 1.59 0.01
N PHE A 217 -10.17 2.25 1.16
CA PHE A 217 -11.00 3.38 1.55
C PHE A 217 -10.15 4.66 1.50
N ALA A 218 -10.35 5.51 0.52
CA ALA A 218 -9.69 6.82 0.41
C ALA A 218 -10.45 7.88 1.23
N GLY A 219 -10.43 7.75 2.56
CA GLY A 219 -11.21 8.58 3.48
C GLY A 219 -12.61 8.02 3.76
N SER A 220 -13.35 8.69 4.61
CA SER A 220 -14.75 8.37 4.99
C SER A 220 -14.98 6.89 5.36
N PHE A 221 -14.00 6.26 6.01
CA PHE A 221 -14.06 4.83 6.36
C PHE A 221 -14.96 4.55 7.59
N PRO A 222 -15.52 3.33 7.72
CA PRO A 222 -16.46 2.94 8.78
C PRO A 222 -15.90 3.07 10.20
N ALA A 223 -16.80 3.16 11.21
CA ALA A 223 -16.43 3.34 12.61
C ALA A 223 -15.60 2.20 13.23
N ARG A 224 -15.58 1.03 12.61
CA ARG A 224 -14.72 -0.11 13.02
C ARG A 224 -13.22 0.18 12.89
N TYR A 225 -12.83 1.09 12.00
CA TYR A 225 -11.45 1.53 11.86
C TYR A 225 -11.20 2.84 12.61
N GLY A 226 -10.06 3.00 13.22
CA GLY A 226 -9.68 4.21 13.96
C GLY A 226 -8.18 4.41 14.03
N ASP A 227 -7.78 5.48 14.74
CA ASP A 227 -6.39 5.87 14.94
C ASP A 227 -5.64 6.15 13.63
N LYS A 228 -6.36 6.67 12.61
CA LYS A 228 -5.84 7.09 11.31
C LYS A 228 -6.74 8.14 10.67
N LEU A 229 -6.15 9.02 9.83
CA LEU A 229 -6.85 10.18 9.25
C LEU A 229 -7.12 10.04 7.75
N SER A 230 -6.31 9.29 6.99
CA SER A 230 -6.35 9.39 5.53
C SER A 230 -6.98 8.20 4.84
N SER A 231 -6.50 7.00 5.04
CA SER A 231 -7.04 5.83 4.35
C SER A 231 -7.02 4.55 5.17
N VAL A 232 -7.73 3.54 4.66
CA VAL A 232 -7.66 2.17 5.16
C VAL A 232 -7.50 1.22 3.98
N MET A 233 -6.50 0.34 4.05
CA MET A 233 -6.32 -0.79 3.16
C MET A 233 -6.65 -2.07 3.92
N ASP A 234 -7.79 -2.69 3.62
CA ASP A 234 -8.23 -3.96 4.23
C ASP A 234 -7.97 -5.11 3.25
N VAL A 235 -6.91 -5.88 3.52
CA VAL A 235 -6.46 -7.00 2.70
C VAL A 235 -7.08 -8.29 3.23
N LYS A 236 -7.84 -8.97 2.38
CA LYS A 236 -8.33 -10.31 2.64
C LYS A 236 -7.43 -11.34 1.99
N VAL A 237 -6.94 -12.26 2.80
CA VAL A 237 -6.07 -13.35 2.39
C VAL A 237 -6.92 -14.57 2.08
N ARG A 238 -6.70 -15.18 0.90
CA ARG A 238 -7.40 -16.42 0.52
C ARG A 238 -7.03 -17.60 1.40
N GLU A 239 -7.85 -18.60 1.43
CA GLU A 239 -7.53 -19.89 2.06
C GLU A 239 -6.69 -20.75 1.10
N GLY A 240 -5.95 -21.71 1.61
CA GLY A 240 -5.23 -22.68 0.79
C GLY A 240 -6.17 -23.66 0.10
N SER A 241 -5.68 -24.35 -0.92
CA SER A 241 -6.42 -25.36 -1.65
C SER A 241 -6.99 -26.46 -0.72
N GLN A 242 -8.25 -26.82 -0.93
CA GLN A 242 -8.88 -27.97 -0.25
C GLN A 242 -8.77 -29.26 -1.06
N ALA A 243 -8.46 -29.16 -2.37
CA ALA A 243 -8.50 -30.28 -3.29
C ALA A 243 -7.18 -31.08 -3.31
N SER A 244 -6.05 -30.38 -3.36
CA SER A 244 -4.73 -30.99 -3.53
C SER A 244 -3.63 -30.13 -2.92
N HIS A 245 -2.44 -30.72 -2.76
CA HIS A 245 -1.23 -29.96 -2.49
C HIS A 245 -0.75 -29.33 -3.79
N GLU A 246 -0.52 -28.05 -3.76
CA GLU A 246 -0.15 -27.21 -4.90
C GLU A 246 1.10 -26.41 -4.54
N SER A 247 1.88 -26.05 -5.56
CA SER A 247 3.09 -25.25 -5.36
C SER A 247 3.29 -24.25 -6.50
N ALA A 248 3.87 -23.10 -6.19
CA ALA A 248 4.31 -22.13 -7.15
C ALA A 248 5.75 -21.69 -6.83
N PHE A 249 6.58 -21.59 -7.86
CA PHE A 249 7.94 -21.09 -7.74
C PHE A 249 8.09 -19.89 -8.66
N SER A 250 8.42 -18.74 -8.08
CA SER A 250 8.65 -17.49 -8.81
C SER A 250 10.13 -17.14 -8.84
N PHE A 251 10.56 -16.61 -9.97
CA PHE A 251 11.86 -16.02 -10.15
C PHE A 251 11.69 -14.72 -10.94
N ASP A 252 11.91 -13.60 -10.30
CA ASP A 252 11.77 -12.28 -10.87
C ASP A 252 12.89 -11.35 -10.41
N MET A 253 12.90 -10.10 -10.89
CA MET A 253 13.91 -9.12 -10.50
C MET A 253 13.93 -8.84 -8.98
N SER A 254 12.81 -9.02 -8.29
CA SER A 254 12.72 -8.79 -6.85
C SER A 254 13.19 -9.99 -6.01
N GLY A 255 13.38 -11.16 -6.62
CA GLY A 255 13.91 -12.32 -5.90
C GLY A 255 13.44 -13.69 -6.40
N PHE A 256 13.75 -14.69 -5.58
CA PHE A 256 13.24 -16.04 -5.72
C PHE A 256 12.17 -16.31 -4.64
N GLY A 257 11.04 -16.85 -5.05
CA GLY A 257 9.92 -17.17 -4.17
C GLY A 257 9.43 -18.61 -4.34
N ALA A 258 8.93 -19.17 -3.25
CA ALA A 258 8.20 -20.45 -3.24
C ALA A 258 6.92 -20.29 -2.43
N THR A 259 5.81 -20.73 -3.00
CA THR A 259 4.50 -20.78 -2.34
C THR A 259 4.02 -22.21 -2.34
N LEU A 260 3.60 -22.72 -1.19
CA LEU A 260 3.05 -24.06 -0.99
C LEU A 260 1.67 -23.96 -0.36
N GLU A 261 0.72 -24.75 -0.83
CA GLU A 261 -0.62 -24.78 -0.27
C GLU A 261 -1.24 -26.17 -0.36
N GLY A 262 -2.27 -26.39 0.42
CA GLY A 262 -3.02 -27.66 0.36
C GLY A 262 -3.81 -27.95 1.62
N PRO A 263 -4.52 -29.10 1.64
CA PRO A 263 -5.22 -29.59 2.81
C PRO A 263 -4.24 -30.15 3.86
N LEU A 264 -4.39 -29.75 5.13
CA LEU A 264 -3.76 -30.45 6.25
C LEU A 264 -4.62 -31.66 6.67
N ASN A 265 -5.93 -31.49 6.58
CA ASN A 265 -6.93 -32.55 6.77
C ASN A 265 -8.28 -32.07 6.14
N GLN A 266 -9.36 -32.84 6.32
CA GLN A 266 -10.67 -32.52 5.75
C GLN A 266 -11.29 -31.19 6.22
N ARG A 267 -10.76 -30.60 7.30
CA ARG A 267 -11.27 -29.34 7.90
C ARG A 267 -10.26 -28.23 7.96
N SER A 268 -9.05 -28.46 7.48
CA SER A 268 -8.00 -27.45 7.56
C SER A 268 -7.14 -27.40 6.32
N THR A 269 -6.81 -26.19 5.93
CA THR A 269 -5.91 -25.88 4.81
C THR A 269 -4.79 -24.99 5.26
N TYR A 270 -3.71 -25.01 4.49
CA TYR A 270 -2.60 -24.07 4.66
C TYR A 270 -2.22 -23.44 3.33
N ILE A 271 -1.68 -22.23 3.41
CA ILE A 271 -0.90 -21.58 2.38
C ILE A 271 0.30 -20.92 3.05
N ALA A 272 1.50 -21.13 2.51
CA ALA A 272 2.74 -20.61 3.06
C ALA A 272 3.67 -20.20 1.94
N SER A 273 4.39 -19.10 2.11
CA SER A 273 5.39 -18.66 1.16
C SER A 273 6.66 -18.14 1.83
N VAL A 274 7.76 -18.28 1.11
CA VAL A 274 9.04 -17.65 1.41
C VAL A 274 9.58 -17.01 0.15
N LYS A 275 10.09 -15.78 0.26
CA LYS A 275 10.75 -15.05 -0.83
C LYS A 275 12.06 -14.46 -0.33
N ARG A 276 13.12 -14.51 -1.16
CA ARG A 276 14.40 -13.84 -0.92
C ARG A 276 14.76 -12.97 -2.11
N SER A 277 15.13 -11.72 -1.84
CA SER A 277 15.72 -10.86 -2.87
C SER A 277 17.09 -11.41 -3.30
N PHE A 278 17.46 -11.17 -4.56
CA PHE A 278 18.81 -11.47 -5.06
C PHE A 278 19.44 -10.27 -5.79
N LEU A 279 18.97 -9.09 -5.49
CA LEU A 279 19.51 -7.85 -6.06
C LEU A 279 21.02 -7.73 -5.79
N ASP A 280 21.49 -8.24 -4.65
CA ASP A 280 22.91 -8.39 -4.30
C ASP A 280 23.73 -9.16 -5.32
N PHE A 281 23.16 -10.15 -6.03
CA PHE A 281 23.86 -10.91 -7.06
C PHE A 281 23.86 -10.25 -8.45
N VAL A 282 22.87 -9.40 -8.73
CA VAL A 282 22.65 -8.80 -10.06
C VAL A 282 23.29 -7.41 -10.13
N ILE A 283 23.20 -6.66 -9.07
CA ILE A 283 23.48 -5.22 -9.04
C ILE A 283 24.92 -4.88 -8.59
N GLN A 284 25.65 -5.82 -7.97
CA GLN A 284 27.05 -5.62 -7.57
C GLN A 284 27.98 -5.06 -8.67
N GLN A 285 27.57 -5.12 -9.94
CA GLN A 285 28.34 -4.61 -11.08
C GLN A 285 27.80 -3.27 -11.60
N SER A 286 26.72 -2.72 -11.04
CA SER A 286 26.02 -1.55 -11.56
C SER A 286 26.47 -0.23 -10.92
N GLY A 287 27.32 -0.27 -9.89
CA GLY A 287 27.79 0.94 -9.19
C GLY A 287 26.72 1.62 -8.32
N LEU A 288 25.65 0.90 -7.96
CA LEU A 288 24.66 1.44 -7.00
C LEU A 288 25.25 1.45 -5.59
N VAL A 289 25.02 2.55 -4.90
CA VAL A 289 25.53 2.82 -3.54
C VAL A 289 24.75 2.05 -2.44
N ALA A 290 23.58 1.48 -2.77
CA ALA A 290 22.74 0.76 -1.81
C ALA A 290 22.10 -0.48 -2.46
N ILE A 291 22.30 -1.66 -1.88
CA ILE A 291 21.76 -2.93 -2.39
C ILE A 291 20.90 -3.58 -1.32
N PRO A 292 19.55 -3.50 -1.45
CA PRO A 292 18.65 -4.08 -0.45
C PRO A 292 18.66 -5.62 -0.51
N GLN A 293 18.79 -6.25 0.63
CA GLN A 293 18.65 -7.68 0.83
C GLN A 293 17.50 -7.95 1.78
N TYR A 294 16.56 -8.79 1.38
CA TYR A 294 15.43 -9.09 2.25
C TYR A 294 14.92 -10.51 2.10
N TRP A 295 14.30 -11.00 3.16
CA TRP A 295 13.50 -12.20 3.20
C TRP A 295 12.07 -11.84 3.57
N THR A 296 11.10 -12.44 2.88
CA THR A 296 9.69 -12.36 3.23
C THR A 296 9.16 -13.73 3.58
N PHE A 297 8.38 -13.80 4.63
CA PHE A 297 7.65 -15.01 5.06
C PHE A 297 6.19 -14.66 5.22
N GLN A 298 5.29 -15.44 4.62
CA GLN A 298 3.86 -15.28 4.81
C GLN A 298 3.19 -16.64 4.93
N GLY A 299 2.20 -16.76 5.80
CA GLY A 299 1.47 -17.99 5.98
C GLY A 299 0.07 -17.78 6.54
N LYS A 300 -0.85 -18.66 6.14
CA LYS A 300 -2.19 -18.76 6.71
C LYS A 300 -2.58 -20.22 6.88
N ILE A 301 -3.12 -20.54 8.05
CA ILE A 301 -3.79 -21.80 8.31
C ILE A 301 -5.26 -21.50 8.59
N SER A 302 -6.14 -22.17 7.89
CA SER A 302 -7.59 -22.07 8.07
C SER A 302 -8.12 -23.39 8.65
N TYR A 303 -8.93 -23.34 9.69
CA TYR A 303 -9.49 -24.49 10.36
C TYR A 303 -10.98 -24.33 10.60
N ASP A 304 -11.81 -25.22 10.04
CA ASP A 304 -13.25 -25.31 10.26
C ASP A 304 -13.54 -26.11 11.55
N LEU A 305 -13.71 -25.40 12.67
CA LEU A 305 -14.11 -26.02 13.94
C LEU A 305 -15.49 -26.67 13.83
N SER A 306 -16.41 -25.98 13.18
CA SER A 306 -17.77 -26.44 12.85
C SER A 306 -18.25 -25.69 11.57
N PRO A 307 -19.41 -26.03 10.99
CA PRO A 307 -19.99 -25.27 9.88
C PRO A 307 -20.27 -23.79 10.18
N LYS A 308 -20.24 -23.39 11.47
CA LYS A 308 -20.48 -22.01 11.92
C LYS A 308 -19.26 -21.34 12.53
N GLU A 309 -18.17 -22.07 12.69
CA GLU A 309 -16.98 -21.57 13.39
C GLU A 309 -15.72 -21.86 12.61
N LYS A 310 -14.97 -20.80 12.35
CA LYS A 310 -13.67 -20.87 11.70
C LYS A 310 -12.58 -20.22 12.55
N LEU A 311 -11.41 -20.79 12.48
CA LEU A 311 -10.20 -20.26 13.10
C LEU A 311 -9.15 -20.03 12.02
N TYR A 312 -8.52 -18.86 12.04
CA TYR A 312 -7.43 -18.50 11.14
C TYR A 312 -6.19 -18.18 11.94
N LEU A 313 -5.07 -18.77 11.57
CA LEU A 313 -3.75 -18.36 12.03
C LEU A 313 -3.03 -17.71 10.85
N ASN A 314 -2.68 -16.42 10.98
CA ASN A 314 -1.97 -15.66 9.98
C ASN A 314 -0.58 -15.28 10.48
N TYR A 315 0.40 -15.30 9.59
CA TYR A 315 1.75 -14.83 9.82
C TYR A 315 2.24 -14.01 8.63
N LEU A 316 2.86 -12.87 8.92
CA LEU A 316 3.60 -12.05 7.96
C LEU A 316 4.90 -11.63 8.63
N GLY A 317 6.04 -11.81 7.96
CA GLY A 317 7.34 -11.42 8.48
C GLY A 317 8.32 -11.00 7.41
N GLY A 318 9.21 -10.09 7.77
CA GLY A 318 10.32 -9.59 6.95
C GLY A 318 11.62 -9.56 7.75
N ILE A 319 12.73 -9.82 7.07
CA ILE A 319 14.09 -9.62 7.58
C ILE A 319 14.84 -8.84 6.53
N ASP A 320 15.36 -7.68 6.90
CA ASP A 320 15.95 -6.71 5.99
C ASP A 320 17.39 -6.41 6.37
N ASN A 321 18.22 -6.19 5.37
CA ASN A 321 19.58 -5.73 5.51
C ASN A 321 19.95 -4.85 4.30
N ILE A 322 20.39 -3.63 4.56
CA ILE A 322 20.91 -2.74 3.54
C ILE A 322 22.09 -1.97 4.10
N GLU A 323 23.11 -1.83 3.28
CA GLU A 323 24.25 -0.95 3.55
C GLU A 323 24.26 0.14 2.48
N ILE A 324 24.18 1.38 2.92
CA ILE A 324 24.24 2.58 2.09
C ILE A 324 25.65 3.14 2.25
N VAL A 325 26.42 3.05 1.18
CA VAL A 325 27.80 3.54 1.16
C VAL A 325 27.80 4.93 0.55
N GLY A 326 28.19 5.92 1.35
CA GLY A 326 28.34 7.31 0.91
C GLY A 326 29.49 7.45 -0.07
N GLU A 327 29.33 8.30 -1.08
CA GLU A 327 30.44 8.72 -1.92
C GLU A 327 31.24 9.84 -1.23
N ASP A 328 32.56 9.74 -1.30
CA ASP A 328 33.47 10.79 -0.81
C ASP A 328 33.28 12.06 -1.67
N GLY A 329 32.75 13.11 -1.06
CA GLY A 329 32.39 14.33 -1.74
C GLY A 329 32.82 15.58 -0.97
N PRO A 330 32.78 16.80 -1.58
CA PRO A 330 33.19 18.05 -0.93
C PRO A 330 32.38 18.39 0.35
N GLN A 331 31.17 17.77 0.49
CA GLN A 331 30.31 17.94 1.68
C GLN A 331 30.59 16.91 2.77
N ASN A 332 31.06 15.72 2.38
CA ASN A 332 31.33 14.59 3.25
C ASN A 332 32.85 14.36 3.30
N ARG A 333 33.52 14.97 4.25
CA ARG A 333 34.89 14.56 4.59
C ARG A 333 34.81 13.26 5.37
N GLY A 334 35.07 12.14 4.69
CA GLY A 334 34.75 10.81 5.15
C GLY A 334 33.30 10.47 4.78
N ALA A 335 33.11 9.55 3.84
CA ALA A 335 31.79 9.15 3.41
C ALA A 335 30.99 8.62 4.62
N GLU A 336 29.84 9.23 4.88
CA GLU A 336 28.93 8.74 5.91
C GLU A 336 28.20 7.52 5.35
N ASN A 337 28.42 6.38 6.00
CA ASN A 337 27.80 5.12 5.63
C ASN A 337 26.71 4.79 6.64
N VAL A 338 25.67 4.07 6.19
CA VAL A 338 24.59 3.62 7.06
C VAL A 338 24.35 2.14 6.83
N ALA A 339 24.59 1.35 7.86
CA ALA A 339 24.12 -0.03 7.92
C ALA A 339 22.75 -0.05 8.60
N TYR A 340 21.76 -0.56 7.91
CA TYR A 340 20.37 -0.68 8.37
C TYR A 340 19.95 -2.13 8.35
N THR A 341 19.47 -2.64 9.48
CA THR A 341 18.82 -3.95 9.55
C THR A 341 17.45 -3.82 10.18
N SER A 342 16.50 -4.62 9.72
CA SER A 342 15.19 -4.71 10.36
C SER A 342 14.65 -6.14 10.41
N GLN A 343 13.84 -6.38 11.43
CA GLN A 343 13.05 -7.60 11.58
C GLN A 343 11.64 -7.24 11.96
N GLN A 344 10.68 -7.74 11.18
CA GLN A 344 9.28 -7.48 11.37
C GLN A 344 8.49 -8.78 11.39
N HIS A 345 7.61 -8.92 12.36
CA HIS A 345 6.76 -10.11 12.51
C HIS A 345 5.38 -9.72 13.00
N THR A 346 4.36 -10.12 12.25
CA THR A 346 2.95 -10.09 12.67
C THR A 346 2.43 -11.52 12.74
N LEU A 347 2.03 -11.96 13.91
CA LEU A 347 1.35 -13.24 14.14
C LEU A 347 -0.05 -12.97 14.67
N GLY A 348 -1.07 -13.58 14.09
CA GLY A 348 -2.43 -13.35 14.51
C GLY A 348 -3.32 -14.56 14.45
N LEU A 349 -4.17 -14.69 15.47
CA LEU A 349 -5.22 -15.70 15.58
C LEU A 349 -6.57 -15.00 15.45
N THR A 350 -7.37 -15.37 14.45
CA THR A 350 -8.71 -14.81 14.22
C THR A 350 -9.76 -15.91 14.31
N TYR A 351 -10.76 -15.72 15.17
CA TYR A 351 -11.91 -16.59 15.35
C TYR A 351 -13.15 -15.93 14.75
N LYS A 352 -13.86 -16.65 13.87
CA LYS A 352 -15.13 -16.25 13.28
C LYS A 352 -16.23 -17.22 13.73
N ASN A 353 -17.34 -16.68 14.23
CA ASN A 353 -18.49 -17.47 14.69
C ASN A 353 -19.81 -16.90 14.15
N LEU A 354 -20.55 -17.74 13.44
CA LEU A 354 -21.92 -17.46 13.00
C LEU A 354 -22.91 -17.89 14.10
N PHE A 355 -22.96 -17.12 15.22
CA PHE A 355 -23.71 -17.48 16.43
C PHE A 355 -25.23 -17.47 16.21
N SER A 356 -25.73 -16.85 15.14
CA SER A 356 -27.14 -16.79 14.79
C SER A 356 -27.29 -16.71 13.28
N THR A 357 -28.44 -17.07 12.73
CA THR A 357 -28.79 -16.84 11.31
C THR A 357 -28.83 -15.37 10.94
N LYS A 358 -28.76 -14.47 11.93
CA LYS A 358 -28.79 -13.01 11.75
C LYS A 358 -27.52 -12.30 12.17
N GLY A 359 -26.52 -13.00 12.66
CA GLY A 359 -25.34 -12.34 13.16
C GLY A 359 -24.11 -13.22 13.30
N TYR A 360 -22.98 -12.53 13.35
CA TYR A 360 -21.67 -13.14 13.50
C TYR A 360 -20.76 -12.32 14.41
N LEU A 361 -19.77 -13.00 14.95
CA LEU A 361 -18.66 -12.46 15.73
C LEU A 361 -17.37 -12.72 14.95
N ILE A 362 -16.47 -11.73 14.92
CA ILE A 362 -15.06 -11.93 14.59
C ILE A 362 -14.25 -11.42 15.76
N ALA A 363 -13.35 -12.24 16.28
CA ALA A 363 -12.41 -11.83 17.33
C ALA A 363 -11.00 -12.20 16.90
N SER A 364 -10.04 -11.32 17.15
CA SER A 364 -8.63 -11.56 16.81
C SER A 364 -7.70 -11.19 17.93
N LEU A 365 -6.63 -11.94 18.07
CA LEU A 365 -5.46 -11.64 18.88
C LEU A 365 -4.26 -11.54 17.94
N GLY A 366 -3.67 -10.37 17.86
CA GLY A 366 -2.48 -10.07 17.05
C GLY A 366 -1.29 -9.74 17.92
N GLN A 367 -0.10 -10.16 17.51
CA GLN A 367 1.18 -9.77 18.06
C GLN A 367 2.05 -9.21 16.94
N ASN A 368 2.40 -7.93 17.03
CA ASN A 368 3.37 -7.27 16.18
C ASN A 368 4.71 -7.13 16.91
N TYR A 369 5.78 -7.34 16.19
CA TYR A 369 7.15 -7.12 16.64
C TYR A 369 7.92 -6.48 15.49
N VAL A 370 8.52 -5.33 15.76
CA VAL A 370 9.40 -4.62 14.82
C VAL A 370 10.68 -4.29 15.57
N ASN A 371 11.81 -4.67 15.00
CA ASN A 371 13.14 -4.27 15.44
C ASN A 371 13.84 -3.57 14.29
N ILE A 372 14.30 -2.36 14.50
CA ILE A 372 15.11 -1.59 13.55
C ILE A 372 16.43 -1.28 14.24
N ASP A 373 17.52 -1.56 13.54
CA ASP A 373 18.88 -1.34 14.01
C ASP A 373 19.63 -0.54 12.95
N ILE A 374 20.14 0.62 13.34
CA ILE A 374 20.84 1.58 12.48
C ILE A 374 22.21 1.83 13.06
N ASP A 375 23.25 1.65 12.26
CA ASP A 375 24.62 2.02 12.56
C ASP A 375 25.11 3.00 11.48
N ALA A 376 25.40 4.24 11.89
CA ALA A 376 25.99 5.24 11.03
C ALA A 376 27.46 5.45 11.38
N TYR A 377 28.32 5.26 10.38
CA TYR A 377 29.75 5.23 10.56
C TYR A 377 30.50 5.92 9.41
N ARG A 378 31.74 6.27 9.67
CA ARG A 378 32.71 6.75 8.66
C ARG A 378 33.82 5.71 8.47
N ILE A 379 34.37 5.64 7.29
CA ILE A 379 35.57 4.86 7.02
C ILE A 379 36.76 5.79 7.18
N THR A 380 37.67 5.45 8.11
CA THR A 380 38.89 6.23 8.36
C THR A 380 39.97 5.91 7.33
N ASP A 381 41.04 6.71 7.28
CA ASP A 381 42.19 6.51 6.37
C ASP A 381 42.87 5.14 6.56
N ASP A 382 42.66 4.47 7.68
CA ASP A 382 43.19 3.13 8.00
C ASP A 382 42.21 1.98 7.69
N ASP A 383 41.10 2.26 6.94
CA ASP A 383 39.99 1.34 6.66
C ASP A 383 39.25 0.85 7.92
N ASP A 384 39.37 1.52 9.07
CA ASP A 384 38.58 1.21 10.25
C ASP A 384 37.22 1.92 10.24
N HIS A 385 36.22 1.25 10.81
CA HIS A 385 34.88 1.80 10.99
C HIS A 385 34.85 2.73 12.23
N ASP A 386 34.56 3.99 12.04
CA ASP A 386 34.30 4.97 13.09
C ASP A 386 32.80 5.23 13.22
N THR A 387 32.16 4.48 14.09
CA THR A 387 30.72 4.61 14.35
C THR A 387 30.46 5.88 15.17
N PHE A 388 29.61 6.75 14.66
CA PHE A 388 29.22 7.99 15.33
C PHE A 388 27.78 7.96 15.87
N TYR A 389 26.92 7.08 15.34
CA TYR A 389 25.54 6.91 15.79
C TYR A 389 25.09 5.46 15.72
N GLU A 390 24.50 4.96 16.79
CA GLU A 390 23.76 3.70 16.84
C GLU A 390 22.33 3.95 17.32
N GLY A 391 21.36 3.38 16.64
CA GLY A 391 19.95 3.45 17.02
C GLY A 391 19.29 2.08 16.97
N ILE A 392 18.79 1.60 18.11
CA ILE A 392 18.01 0.36 18.19
C ILE A 392 16.59 0.72 18.60
N THR A 393 15.62 0.35 17.77
CA THR A 393 14.20 0.54 18.04
C THR A 393 13.49 -0.80 18.09
N ILE A 394 12.80 -1.06 19.19
CA ILE A 394 11.97 -2.26 19.35
C ILE A 394 10.54 -1.83 19.65
N GLU A 395 9.65 -2.04 18.67
CA GLU A 395 8.20 -1.81 18.80
C GLU A 395 7.48 -3.15 18.95
N LYS A 396 6.69 -3.26 20.00
CA LYS A 396 5.87 -4.45 20.28
C LYS A 396 4.42 -4.03 20.48
N GLU A 397 3.50 -4.70 19.80
CA GLU A 397 2.09 -4.44 19.98
C GLU A 397 1.33 -5.76 20.15
N THR A 398 0.64 -5.92 21.26
CA THR A 398 -0.37 -6.98 21.43
C THR A 398 -1.74 -6.36 21.28
N ILE A 399 -2.51 -6.82 20.29
CA ILE A 399 -3.80 -6.25 19.92
C ILE A 399 -4.90 -7.31 20.04
N LEU A 400 -5.89 -7.03 20.87
CA LEU A 400 -7.12 -7.82 20.96
C LEU A 400 -8.27 -7.01 20.33
N LYS A 401 -8.95 -7.60 19.34
CA LYS A 401 -10.11 -7.00 18.68
C LYS A 401 -11.30 -7.94 18.69
N ALA A 402 -12.49 -7.40 18.80
CA ALA A 402 -13.72 -8.15 18.64
C ALA A 402 -14.78 -7.29 17.96
N ASP A 403 -15.43 -7.84 16.94
CA ASP A 403 -16.49 -7.20 16.17
C ASP A 403 -17.72 -8.12 16.13
N VAL A 404 -18.87 -7.60 16.50
CA VAL A 404 -20.16 -8.27 16.44
C VAL A 404 -21.06 -7.54 15.46
N VAL A 405 -21.62 -8.29 14.52
CA VAL A 405 -22.62 -7.77 13.59
C VAL A 405 -23.93 -8.52 13.79
N TYR A 406 -25.02 -7.79 13.90
CA TYR A 406 -26.33 -8.38 14.10
C TYR A 406 -27.43 -7.67 13.32
N LYS A 407 -28.16 -8.41 12.49
CA LYS A 407 -29.31 -7.94 11.72
C LYS A 407 -30.58 -7.96 12.61
N MET A 408 -30.88 -6.86 13.24
CA MET A 408 -32.00 -6.72 14.17
C MET A 408 -33.35 -6.91 13.47
N SER A 409 -33.48 -6.38 12.23
CA SER A 409 -34.66 -6.50 11.41
C SER A 409 -34.30 -6.53 9.92
N LYS A 410 -35.29 -6.52 9.02
CA LYS A 410 -35.06 -6.39 7.58
C LYS A 410 -34.42 -5.04 7.23
N SER A 411 -34.69 -4.00 8.03
CA SER A 411 -34.24 -2.62 7.78
C SER A 411 -33.09 -2.17 8.68
N TRP A 412 -32.84 -2.86 9.79
CA TRP A 412 -31.84 -2.44 10.79
C TRP A 412 -30.77 -3.51 11.01
N GLU A 413 -29.53 -3.06 10.98
CA GLU A 413 -28.35 -3.83 11.35
C GLU A 413 -27.49 -3.01 12.31
N GLY A 414 -27.02 -3.63 13.38
CA GLY A 414 -26.05 -3.07 14.32
C GLY A 414 -24.69 -3.76 14.19
N SER A 415 -23.63 -2.97 14.25
CA SER A 415 -22.26 -3.45 14.35
C SER A 415 -21.60 -2.81 15.57
N PHE A 416 -20.95 -3.60 16.40
CA PHE A 416 -20.32 -3.17 17.63
C PHE A 416 -18.95 -3.82 17.73
N GLY A 417 -17.98 -3.10 18.27
CA GLY A 417 -16.67 -3.71 18.48
C GLY A 417 -15.82 -2.96 19.47
N ALA A 418 -14.76 -3.65 19.90
CA ALA A 418 -13.74 -3.12 20.79
C ALA A 418 -12.35 -3.56 20.35
N LYS A 419 -11.37 -2.71 20.65
CA LYS A 419 -9.93 -2.93 20.41
C LYS A 419 -9.17 -2.57 21.68
N LEU A 420 -8.31 -3.47 22.13
CA LEU A 420 -7.32 -3.21 23.19
C LEU A 420 -5.94 -3.35 22.56
N LYS A 421 -5.09 -2.38 22.79
CA LYS A 421 -3.68 -2.40 22.36
C LYS A 421 -2.78 -2.24 23.59
N PHE A 422 -1.83 -3.14 23.73
CA PHE A 422 -0.74 -3.09 24.71
C PHE A 422 0.57 -3.01 23.94
N ALA A 423 1.32 -1.90 24.10
CA ALA A 423 2.49 -1.59 23.27
C ALA A 423 3.70 -1.14 24.13
N PRO A 424 4.45 -2.08 24.73
CA PRO A 424 5.70 -1.79 25.41
C PRO A 424 6.82 -1.66 24.36
N ASN A 425 7.36 -0.46 24.21
CA ASN A 425 8.37 -0.15 23.21
C ASN A 425 9.69 0.28 23.86
N THR A 426 10.81 0.09 23.16
CA THR A 426 12.15 0.45 23.62
C THR A 426 12.91 1.13 22.50
N TRP A 427 13.60 2.22 22.82
CA TRP A 427 14.56 2.90 21.96
C TRP A 427 15.88 3.04 22.70
N GLU A 428 16.96 2.61 22.07
CA GLU A 428 18.33 2.78 22.55
C GLU A 428 19.05 3.62 21.50
N LEU A 429 19.43 4.84 21.87
CA LEU A 429 20.05 5.81 20.97
C LEU A 429 21.42 6.17 21.56
N LYS A 430 22.49 5.96 20.78
CA LYS A 430 23.83 6.27 21.16
C LYS A 430 24.51 7.15 20.12
N SER A 431 25.09 8.20 20.59
CA SER A 431 25.99 9.06 19.83
C SER A 431 27.37 9.01 20.47
N TYR A 432 28.41 8.69 19.70
CA TYR A 432 29.74 8.40 20.19
C TYR A 432 30.70 9.58 20.13
N SER A 433 30.42 10.59 19.33
CA SER A 433 31.35 11.69 19.16
C SER A 433 30.90 12.96 19.87
N ASP A 434 31.86 13.57 20.61
CA ASP A 434 31.84 14.98 20.94
C ASP A 434 32.37 15.82 19.75
N GLU A 435 32.30 15.28 18.53
CA GLU A 435 32.78 16.03 17.38
C GLU A 435 31.89 17.25 17.13
N VAL A 436 32.54 18.37 17.31
CA VAL A 436 32.13 19.62 16.67
C VAL A 436 32.09 19.33 15.18
N ILE A 437 30.92 19.16 14.59
CA ILE A 437 30.80 19.11 13.13
C ILE A 437 31.22 20.51 12.65
N ARG A 438 32.51 20.67 12.41
CA ARG A 438 33.07 21.87 11.77
C ARG A 438 32.73 21.76 10.30
N TYR A 439 31.72 22.46 9.87
CA TYR A 439 31.56 22.70 8.44
C TYR A 439 32.77 23.51 7.95
N GLY A 440 33.85 22.83 7.70
CA GLY A 440 34.90 23.06 6.74
C GLY A 440 35.77 24.31 6.82
N TYR A 441 35.46 25.36 7.59
CA TYR A 441 36.21 26.61 7.56
C TYR A 441 36.34 27.21 8.95
N SER A 442 37.54 27.63 9.25
CA SER A 442 37.83 28.47 10.44
C SER A 442 37.17 29.85 10.26
N LEU A 443 36.94 30.55 11.39
CA LEU A 443 36.42 31.93 11.39
C LEU A 443 37.25 32.85 10.51
N ASP A 444 38.57 32.64 10.44
CA ASP A 444 39.53 33.43 9.61
C ASP A 444 39.33 33.16 8.11
N GLU A 445 38.97 31.91 7.73
CA GLU A 445 38.64 31.57 6.32
C GLU A 445 37.27 32.13 5.90
N ILE A 446 36.30 32.12 6.83
CA ILE A 446 34.98 32.69 6.61
C ILE A 446 35.03 34.21 6.43
N THR A 447 35.83 34.90 7.23
CA THR A 447 36.00 36.38 7.15
C THR A 447 36.74 36.83 5.90
N ALA A 448 37.43 35.93 5.19
CA ALA A 448 38.15 36.24 3.95
C ALA A 448 37.27 36.19 2.67
N ILE A 449 36.03 35.71 2.75
CA ILE A 449 35.10 35.56 1.62
C ILE A 449 34.03 36.66 1.71
N ASP A 450 34.25 37.78 0.99
CA ASP A 450 33.36 38.94 1.01
C ASP A 450 32.58 39.04 -0.29
N THR A 451 31.31 38.59 -0.32
CA THR A 451 30.40 38.75 -1.45
C THR A 451 29.11 39.50 -1.06
N ILE A 452 28.53 40.26 -2.01
CA ILE A 452 27.34 41.11 -1.76
C ILE A 452 26.12 40.26 -1.33
N SER A 453 25.99 39.03 -1.79
CA SER A 453 24.93 38.09 -1.39
C SER A 453 25.01 37.68 0.08
N ASP A 454 26.26 37.54 0.58
CA ASP A 454 26.47 37.17 1.98
C ASP A 454 26.21 38.35 2.94
N ALA A 455 26.46 39.58 2.47
CA ALA A 455 26.15 40.76 3.25
C ALA A 455 24.64 40.95 3.50
N LEU A 456 23.79 40.67 2.48
CA LEU A 456 22.33 40.71 2.61
C LEU A 456 21.81 39.60 3.51
N PHE A 457 22.34 38.40 3.37
CA PHE A 457 22.04 37.26 4.21
C PHE A 457 22.43 37.52 5.67
N TYR A 458 23.63 38.05 5.88
CA TYR A 458 24.15 38.37 7.20
C TYR A 458 23.30 39.44 7.89
N ALA A 459 22.94 40.53 7.19
CA ALA A 459 22.09 41.58 7.71
C ALA A 459 20.70 41.07 8.11
N HIS A 460 20.14 40.10 7.38
CA HIS A 460 18.80 39.57 7.64
C HIS A 460 18.74 38.62 8.85
N PHE A 461 19.76 37.76 9.02
CA PHE A 461 19.77 36.71 10.06
C PHE A 461 20.59 37.05 11.31
N PHE A 462 21.57 37.96 11.23
CA PHE A 462 22.58 38.18 12.27
C PHE A 462 22.77 39.63 12.62
N GLU A 463 21.82 40.49 12.34
CA GLU A 463 21.91 41.91 12.68
C GLU A 463 22.11 42.08 14.19
N ASN A 464 23.38 42.23 14.63
CA ASN A 464 23.83 42.57 15.98
C ASN A 464 24.16 41.42 16.96
N ASP A 465 24.38 40.18 16.57
CA ASP A 465 24.75 39.14 17.53
C ASP A 465 26.09 38.43 17.18
N THR A 466 27.17 38.91 17.78
CA THR A 466 28.51 38.30 17.65
C THR A 466 28.62 36.91 18.29
N ALA A 467 27.69 36.51 19.17
CA ALA A 467 27.65 35.19 19.78
C ALA A 467 27.14 34.15 18.79
N ILE A 468 26.24 34.53 17.94
CA ILE A 468 25.69 33.64 16.86
C ILE A 468 26.77 33.36 15.81
N VAL A 469 27.60 34.36 15.46
CA VAL A 469 28.75 34.17 14.53
C VAL A 469 29.77 33.19 15.11
N ALA A 470 30.05 33.25 16.38
CA ALA A 470 30.93 32.29 17.08
C ALA A 470 30.28 30.88 17.18
N ALA A 471 28.96 30.78 17.27
CA ALA A 471 28.23 29.52 17.26
C ALA A 471 28.21 28.86 15.88
N PHE A 472 28.33 29.62 14.80
CA PHE A 472 28.43 29.05 13.42
C PHE A 472 29.80 28.41 13.12
N ASP A 473 30.84 28.73 13.87
CA ASP A 473 32.12 27.99 13.84
C ASP A 473 31.98 26.61 14.51
N THR A 474 30.86 26.40 15.22
CA THR A 474 30.51 25.21 16.00
C THR A 474 29.08 24.76 15.63
N LEU A 475 28.78 24.55 14.38
CA LEU A 475 27.48 24.06 13.97
C LEU A 475 27.31 22.58 14.38
N GLY A 476 26.69 22.41 15.54
CA GLY A 476 26.28 21.14 16.10
C GLY A 476 27.38 20.36 16.80
N THR A 477 27.54 20.59 18.07
CA THR A 477 28.13 19.57 18.95
C THR A 477 27.10 18.46 19.12
N ILE A 478 27.26 17.35 18.43
CA ILE A 478 26.58 16.13 18.84
C ILE A 478 27.33 15.70 20.09
N SER A 479 26.79 16.03 21.24
CA SER A 479 27.34 15.54 22.49
C SER A 479 27.20 14.02 22.54
N ALA A 480 28.26 13.31 22.93
CA ALA A 480 28.16 11.89 23.19
C ALA A 480 26.96 11.63 24.13
N SER A 481 26.07 10.79 23.72
CA SER A 481 24.87 10.46 24.48
C SER A 481 24.59 8.95 24.42
N ASP A 482 24.16 8.40 25.52
CA ASP A 482 23.65 7.02 25.58
C ASP A 482 22.32 7.07 26.32
N THR A 483 21.24 7.01 25.57
CA THR A 483 19.91 7.19 26.12
C THR A 483 19.03 6.00 25.78
N THR A 484 18.40 5.43 26.78
CA THR A 484 17.42 4.35 26.62
C THR A 484 16.05 4.82 27.10
N TYR A 485 15.09 4.82 26.18
CA TYR A 485 13.69 5.06 26.48
C TYR A 485 12.93 3.74 26.51
N ARG A 486 12.12 3.52 27.56
CA ARG A 486 11.21 2.37 27.70
C ARG A 486 9.85 2.89 28.11
N GLU A 487 8.94 2.91 27.14
CA GLU A 487 7.61 3.45 27.32
C GLU A 487 6.54 2.46 26.88
N THR A 488 5.34 2.59 27.44
CA THR A 488 4.21 1.72 27.11
C THR A 488 3.04 2.56 26.59
N PHE A 489 2.68 2.35 25.33
CA PHE A 489 1.63 3.10 24.62
C PHE A 489 0.35 2.27 24.54
N ASN A 490 -0.35 2.13 25.67
CA ASN A 490 -1.60 1.39 25.70
C ASN A 490 -2.77 2.23 25.15
N SER A 491 -3.67 1.59 24.42
CA SER A 491 -4.89 2.25 23.99
C SER A 491 -6.11 1.32 24.02
N PHE A 492 -7.27 1.94 24.14
CA PHE A 492 -8.57 1.30 24.05
C PHE A 492 -9.43 2.02 23.02
N GLY A 493 -10.05 1.27 22.13
CA GLY A 493 -11.05 1.78 21.19
C GLY A 493 -12.34 0.96 21.26
N SER A 494 -13.47 1.61 21.07
CA SER A 494 -14.76 0.90 20.92
C SER A 494 -15.62 1.65 19.92
N TYR A 495 -16.55 0.96 19.26
CA TYR A 495 -17.47 1.61 18.35
C TYR A 495 -18.85 0.97 18.38
N ALA A 496 -19.83 1.78 17.99
CA ALA A 496 -21.17 1.36 17.65
C ALA A 496 -21.56 1.96 16.30
N GLN A 497 -22.14 1.15 15.43
CA GLN A 497 -22.59 1.58 14.11
C GLN A 497 -23.94 0.94 13.79
N PHE A 498 -24.86 1.72 13.27
CA PHE A 498 -26.20 1.28 12.88
C PHE A 498 -26.42 1.59 11.41
N ARG A 499 -26.79 0.55 10.65
CA ARG A 499 -27.20 0.66 9.26
C ARG A 499 -28.71 0.55 9.17
N TYR A 500 -29.33 1.58 8.59
CA TYR A 500 -30.78 1.67 8.41
C TYR A 500 -31.17 1.73 6.94
N ARG A 501 -31.98 0.78 6.51
CA ARG A 501 -32.52 0.68 5.15
C ARG A 501 -34.04 0.83 5.18
N PRO A 502 -34.59 2.06 5.17
CA PRO A 502 -36.05 2.28 5.15
C PRO A 502 -36.68 1.83 3.83
N SER A 503 -35.92 1.82 2.75
CA SER A 503 -36.35 1.38 1.44
C SER A 503 -35.18 0.74 0.68
N HIS A 504 -35.48 0.13 -0.47
CA HIS A 504 -34.46 -0.39 -1.39
C HIS A 504 -33.57 0.70 -2.00
N ARG A 505 -33.99 1.98 -1.93
CA ARG A 505 -33.25 3.12 -2.49
C ARG A 505 -32.36 3.85 -1.51
N LEU A 506 -32.67 3.82 -0.23
CA LEU A 506 -31.95 4.58 0.79
C LEU A 506 -31.28 3.65 1.81
N GLU A 507 -30.00 3.86 2.01
CA GLU A 507 -29.23 3.27 3.10
C GLU A 507 -28.53 4.38 3.87
N LEU A 508 -28.75 4.42 5.17
CA LEU A 508 -28.09 5.34 6.10
C LEU A 508 -27.23 4.53 7.05
N THR A 509 -26.01 4.97 7.28
CA THR A 509 -25.10 4.39 8.27
C THR A 509 -24.66 5.47 9.24
N LEU A 510 -25.01 5.30 10.52
CA LEU A 510 -24.63 6.18 11.63
C LEU A 510 -23.65 5.41 12.50
N GLY A 511 -22.49 5.97 12.78
CA GLY A 511 -21.47 5.39 13.62
C GLY A 511 -20.89 6.38 14.60
N ALA A 512 -20.43 5.87 15.72
CA ALA A 512 -19.58 6.59 16.66
C ALA A 512 -18.48 5.67 17.15
N ARG A 513 -17.27 6.20 17.27
CA ARG A 513 -16.12 5.51 17.83
C ARG A 513 -15.56 6.30 19.00
N PHE A 514 -15.29 5.63 20.09
CA PHE A 514 -14.57 6.13 21.24
C PHE A 514 -13.15 5.60 21.23
N GLU A 515 -12.17 6.44 21.53
CA GLU A 515 -10.77 6.06 21.70
C GLU A 515 -10.20 6.71 22.96
N TYR A 516 -9.33 5.96 23.65
CA TYR A 516 -8.57 6.40 24.80
C TYR A 516 -7.11 5.97 24.64
N ASN A 517 -6.19 6.91 24.80
CA ASN A 517 -4.74 6.67 24.84
C ASN A 517 -4.25 6.85 26.27
N ALA A 518 -3.74 5.76 26.85
CA ALA A 518 -3.34 5.77 28.27
C ALA A 518 -2.01 6.51 28.51
N TYR A 519 -1.12 6.61 27.49
CA TYR A 519 0.12 7.35 27.60
C TYR A 519 -0.14 8.87 27.68
N LEU A 520 -1.01 9.36 26.83
CA LEU A 520 -1.42 10.77 26.79
C LEU A 520 -2.47 11.12 27.86
N ASP A 521 -3.15 10.13 28.44
CA ASP A 521 -4.33 10.28 29.29
C ASP A 521 -5.44 11.13 28.62
N LYS A 522 -5.66 10.86 27.32
CA LYS A 522 -6.64 11.57 26.46
C LYS A 522 -7.65 10.64 25.87
N SER A 523 -8.84 11.15 25.61
CA SER A 523 -9.92 10.41 24.93
C SER A 523 -10.66 11.26 23.94
N ASN A 524 -11.27 10.62 22.95
CA ASN A 524 -12.07 11.29 21.93
C ASN A 524 -13.29 10.47 21.50
N ILE A 525 -14.20 11.12 20.77
CA ILE A 525 -15.35 10.49 20.12
C ILE A 525 -15.40 10.93 18.67
N SER A 526 -15.42 9.96 17.75
CA SER A 526 -15.46 10.12 16.30
C SER A 526 -16.86 9.82 15.75
N PRO A 527 -17.74 10.81 15.55
CA PRO A 527 -19.03 10.59 14.87
C PRO A 527 -18.83 10.42 13.37
N ARG A 528 -19.60 9.52 12.74
CA ARG A 528 -19.56 9.23 11.30
C ARG A 528 -20.95 9.01 10.73
N LEU A 529 -21.21 9.58 9.56
CA LEU A 529 -22.46 9.47 8.83
C LEU A 529 -22.18 9.12 7.38
N ASN A 530 -22.84 8.09 6.88
CA ASN A 530 -22.86 7.77 5.44
C ASN A 530 -24.31 7.64 4.98
N ALA A 531 -24.61 8.16 3.79
CA ALA A 531 -25.91 8.05 3.15
C ALA A 531 -25.73 7.64 1.70
N ASN A 532 -26.39 6.56 1.30
CA ASN A 532 -26.37 6.07 -0.07
C ASN A 532 -27.81 6.10 -0.61
N TYR A 533 -28.02 6.78 -1.73
CA TYR A 533 -29.34 6.90 -2.35
C TYR A 533 -29.32 6.48 -3.80
N GLN A 534 -30.13 5.47 -4.14
CA GLN A 534 -30.29 4.98 -5.52
C GLN A 534 -31.25 5.90 -6.27
N LEU A 535 -30.70 6.79 -7.11
CA LEU A 535 -31.45 7.75 -7.92
C LEU A 535 -32.22 7.04 -9.06
N SER A 536 -31.53 6.11 -9.75
CA SER A 536 -32.10 5.23 -10.77
C SER A 536 -31.47 3.85 -10.69
N GLN A 537 -31.82 2.92 -11.58
CA GLN A 537 -31.20 1.58 -11.60
C GLN A 537 -29.67 1.64 -11.76
N ASN A 538 -29.17 2.63 -12.51
CA ASN A 538 -27.75 2.75 -12.86
C ASN A 538 -27.05 3.97 -12.23
N LEU A 539 -27.75 4.78 -11.45
CA LEU A 539 -27.19 6.00 -10.88
C LEU A 539 -27.42 6.05 -9.35
N LYS A 540 -26.34 6.26 -8.61
CA LYS A 540 -26.34 6.29 -7.16
C LYS A 540 -25.65 7.55 -6.66
N LEU A 541 -26.24 8.22 -5.66
CA LEU A 541 -25.68 9.31 -4.90
C LEU A 541 -25.15 8.77 -3.58
N ASN A 542 -23.94 9.15 -3.23
CA ASN A 542 -23.28 8.81 -1.97
C ASN A 542 -22.86 10.10 -1.26
N LEU A 543 -23.10 10.17 0.04
CA LEU A 543 -22.71 11.27 0.91
C LEU A 543 -22.03 10.68 2.14
N ALA A 544 -20.95 11.32 2.59
CA ALA A 544 -20.28 10.91 3.82
C ALA A 544 -19.77 12.14 4.59
N SER A 545 -19.79 12.03 5.92
CA SER A 545 -19.21 13.03 6.81
C SER A 545 -18.75 12.34 8.09
N GLY A 546 -17.64 12.80 8.65
CA GLY A 546 -17.14 12.26 9.92
C GLY A 546 -15.91 12.97 10.42
N ARG A 547 -15.66 12.81 11.71
CA ARG A 547 -14.44 13.21 12.37
C ARG A 547 -13.57 11.98 12.60
N TYR A 548 -12.27 12.12 12.33
CA TYR A 548 -11.27 11.05 12.41
C TYR A 548 -10.13 11.55 13.26
N TYR A 549 -9.72 10.76 14.26
CA TYR A 549 -8.63 11.08 15.17
C TYR A 549 -7.46 10.13 14.99
N GLN A 550 -6.26 10.66 15.23
CA GLN A 550 -5.03 9.89 15.27
C GLN A 550 -4.17 10.37 16.46
N ALA A 551 -3.57 9.42 17.16
CA ALA A 551 -2.54 9.72 18.17
C ALA A 551 -1.21 10.07 17.48
N PRO A 552 -0.35 10.91 18.07
CA PRO A 552 1.01 11.13 17.58
C PRO A 552 1.79 9.81 17.47
N PHE A 553 2.69 9.72 16.49
CA PHE A 553 3.53 8.54 16.28
C PHE A 553 4.45 8.27 17.47
N TYR A 554 4.84 7.03 17.68
CA TYR A 554 5.76 6.68 18.76
C TYR A 554 7.06 7.49 18.69
N ALA A 555 7.64 7.67 17.51
CA ALA A 555 8.84 8.48 17.34
C ALA A 555 8.66 9.95 17.80
N MET A 556 7.50 10.56 17.53
CA MET A 556 7.18 11.90 18.04
C MET A 556 7.06 11.91 19.58
N LEU A 557 6.46 10.86 20.14
CA LEU A 557 6.27 10.76 21.58
C LEU A 557 7.58 10.49 22.36
N ILE A 558 8.61 9.99 21.68
CA ILE A 558 9.91 9.72 22.28
C ILE A 558 10.88 10.87 22.05
N ASN A 559 10.94 11.42 20.83
CA ASN A 559 11.90 12.43 20.43
C ASN A 559 11.34 13.86 20.54
N GLY A 560 10.09 14.02 20.90
CA GLY A 560 9.36 15.28 20.87
C GLY A 560 9.59 16.20 22.09
N GLY A 561 10.71 16.04 22.82
CA GLY A 561 11.11 16.91 23.90
C GLY A 561 10.63 16.49 25.30
N ALA A 562 10.64 17.43 26.25
CA ALA A 562 10.48 17.12 27.67
C ALA A 562 9.03 16.81 28.09
N ASP A 563 8.02 17.25 27.37
CA ASP A 563 6.60 17.11 27.78
C ASP A 563 5.69 16.53 26.66
N THR A 564 6.08 15.41 26.07
CA THR A 564 5.28 14.71 25.06
C THR A 564 3.93 14.21 25.56
N LYS A 565 3.73 14.11 26.89
CA LYS A 565 2.44 13.78 27.50
C LYS A 565 1.43 14.94 27.45
N ALA A 566 1.87 16.15 27.20
CA ALA A 566 0.99 17.28 26.95
C ALA A 566 0.33 17.23 25.59
N LEU A 567 0.85 16.44 24.64
CA LEU A 567 0.24 16.25 23.34
C LEU A 567 -1.15 15.61 23.43
N ASP A 568 -1.93 15.82 22.39
CA ASP A 568 -3.30 15.29 22.25
C ASP A 568 -3.46 14.62 20.89
N PHE A 569 -4.57 13.97 20.68
CA PHE A 569 -4.98 13.53 19.35
C PHE A 569 -5.11 14.70 18.39
N TYR A 570 -4.60 14.57 17.22
CA TYR A 570 -4.94 15.44 16.10
C TYR A 570 -6.06 14.80 15.26
N PHE A 571 -6.78 15.61 14.50
CA PHE A 571 -7.96 15.10 13.82
C PHE A 571 -8.23 15.77 12.48
N ALA A 572 -9.04 15.08 11.67
CA ALA A 572 -9.53 15.58 10.41
C ALA A 572 -11.07 15.48 10.36
N ASP A 573 -11.73 16.61 10.10
CA ASP A 573 -13.13 16.65 9.73
C ASP A 573 -13.25 16.45 8.21
N GLN A 574 -13.97 15.40 7.81
CA GLN A 574 -14.09 15.03 6.40
C GLN A 574 -15.55 15.06 5.95
N VAL A 575 -15.75 15.61 4.76
CA VAL A 575 -17.03 15.58 4.05
C VAL A 575 -16.77 15.17 2.62
N SER A 576 -17.57 14.26 2.08
CA SER A 576 -17.52 13.90 0.66
C SER A 576 -18.90 13.65 0.07
N ALA A 577 -19.03 13.92 -1.22
CA ALA A 577 -20.22 13.68 -2.01
C ALA A 577 -19.82 13.11 -3.36
N GLY A 578 -20.46 12.02 -3.76
CA GLY A 578 -20.12 11.33 -5.00
C GLY A 578 -21.33 10.78 -5.74
N LEU A 579 -21.20 10.73 -7.07
CA LEU A 579 -22.13 10.08 -7.98
C LEU A 579 -21.46 8.87 -8.60
N GLU A 580 -22.11 7.71 -8.55
CA GLU A 580 -21.69 6.49 -9.26
C GLU A 580 -22.70 6.17 -10.35
N PHE A 581 -22.22 6.00 -11.57
CA PHE A 581 -23.01 5.64 -12.74
C PHE A 581 -22.51 4.36 -13.37
N PHE A 582 -23.40 3.43 -13.60
CA PHE A 582 -23.14 2.12 -14.19
C PHE A 582 -23.80 2.05 -15.57
N PRO A 583 -23.14 2.57 -16.65
CA PRO A 583 -23.72 2.52 -18.01
C PRO A 583 -23.90 1.10 -18.53
N ARG A 584 -23.09 0.17 -18.02
CA ARG A 584 -23.13 -1.26 -18.30
C ARG A 584 -22.71 -2.03 -17.05
N ASP A 585 -23.00 -3.31 -16.98
CA ASP A 585 -22.67 -4.18 -15.85
C ASP A 585 -21.17 -4.26 -15.55
N ASP A 586 -20.33 -4.13 -16.60
CA ASP A 586 -18.87 -4.19 -16.54
C ASP A 586 -18.18 -2.81 -16.54
N VAL A 587 -18.94 -1.70 -16.54
CA VAL A 587 -18.41 -0.33 -16.57
C VAL A 587 -18.97 0.49 -15.42
N ARG A 588 -18.08 1.11 -14.66
CA ARG A 588 -18.40 2.07 -13.59
C ARG A 588 -17.73 3.41 -13.87
N PHE A 589 -18.49 4.47 -13.76
CA PHE A 589 -18.01 5.84 -13.74
C PHE A 589 -18.39 6.48 -12.42
N SER A 590 -17.47 7.19 -11.77
CA SER A 590 -17.76 7.97 -10.56
C SER A 590 -17.12 9.34 -10.60
N VAL A 591 -17.82 10.29 -10.02
CA VAL A 591 -17.34 11.65 -9.74
C VAL A 591 -17.51 11.89 -8.26
N GLU A 592 -16.49 12.38 -7.59
CA GLU A 592 -16.52 12.68 -6.16
C GLU A 592 -15.89 14.04 -5.89
N VAL A 593 -16.43 14.76 -4.94
CA VAL A 593 -15.84 15.97 -4.34
C VAL A 593 -15.65 15.73 -2.85
N TYR A 594 -14.56 16.25 -2.30
CA TYR A 594 -14.25 16.09 -0.88
C TYR A 594 -13.63 17.35 -0.28
N SER A 595 -13.74 17.46 1.03
CA SER A 595 -13.05 18.44 1.87
C SER A 595 -12.60 17.77 3.16
N LYS A 596 -11.34 17.97 3.53
CA LYS A 596 -10.73 17.59 4.82
C LYS A 596 -10.23 18.86 5.49
N GLN A 597 -10.55 19.04 6.76
CA GLN A 597 -10.00 20.09 7.61
C GLN A 597 -9.22 19.42 8.72
N PHE A 598 -7.93 19.72 8.80
CA PHE A 598 -7.03 19.17 9.82
C PHE A 598 -6.84 20.17 10.93
N GLU A 599 -6.97 19.73 12.16
CA GLU A 599 -6.79 20.54 13.34
C GLU A 599 -5.98 19.80 14.40
N ASN A 600 -5.42 20.59 15.30
CA ASN A 600 -4.65 20.07 16.43
C ASN A 600 -3.41 19.29 15.99
N MET A 601 -2.84 19.62 14.82
CA MET A 601 -1.66 18.92 14.30
C MET A 601 -0.42 19.22 15.15
N PRO A 602 0.42 18.23 15.43
CA PRO A 602 1.68 18.44 16.14
C PRO A 602 2.65 19.22 15.24
N ILE A 603 3.15 20.34 15.72
CA ILE A 603 4.16 21.19 15.09
C ILE A 603 5.22 21.53 16.13
N SER A 604 6.44 21.89 15.70
CA SER A 604 7.49 22.31 16.63
C SER A 604 7.03 23.49 17.49
N GLU A 605 7.33 23.45 18.80
CA GLU A 605 7.01 24.56 19.71
C GLU A 605 7.82 25.81 19.37
N VAL A 606 9.08 25.63 18.99
CA VAL A 606 9.91 26.73 18.53
C VAL A 606 9.42 27.16 17.14
N LEU A 607 9.07 28.43 17.00
CA LEU A 607 8.92 29.05 15.69
C LEU A 607 10.32 29.09 15.05
N THR A 608 10.77 27.95 14.56
CA THR A 608 12.06 27.87 13.88
C THR A 608 12.07 28.85 12.74
N ASP A 609 13.16 29.64 12.71
CA ASP A 609 13.59 30.16 11.44
C ASP A 609 13.76 28.98 10.47
N LEU A 610 13.52 29.20 9.23
CA LEU A 610 13.49 28.21 8.14
C LEU A 610 14.78 27.39 7.99
N ASN A 611 15.79 27.61 8.81
CA ASN A 611 17.10 26.97 8.71
C ASN A 611 17.28 25.72 9.57
N GLY A 612 16.22 25.30 10.28
CA GLY A 612 16.19 24.01 10.96
C GLY A 612 17.27 23.79 12.02
N ALA A 613 17.84 24.87 12.57
CA ALA A 613 18.98 24.82 13.50
C ALA A 613 18.59 24.23 14.86
N ASP A 614 17.32 24.03 15.14
CA ASP A 614 16.87 23.43 16.39
C ASP A 614 15.80 22.36 16.16
N SER A 615 16.26 21.16 15.85
CA SER A 615 15.42 19.96 15.76
C SER A 615 15.05 19.38 17.13
N SER A 616 15.51 19.99 18.21
CA SER A 616 15.29 19.57 19.59
C SER A 616 14.06 20.21 20.25
N GLY A 617 13.25 20.96 19.48
CA GLY A 617 12.06 21.62 20.02
C GLY A 617 10.95 20.64 20.40
N ASP A 618 10.30 20.91 21.51
CA ASP A 618 9.09 20.22 21.93
C ASP A 618 8.00 20.38 20.86
N PHE A 619 7.13 19.37 20.72
CA PHE A 619 5.96 19.46 19.85
C PHE A 619 4.77 20.03 20.61
N VAL A 620 3.94 20.82 19.89
CA VAL A 620 2.66 21.33 20.38
C VAL A 620 1.54 21.09 19.38
N ASN A 621 0.33 20.82 19.86
CA ASN A 621 -0.84 20.55 19.02
C ASN A 621 -1.52 21.87 18.58
N GLN A 622 -0.87 22.67 17.76
CA GLN A 622 -1.38 23.96 17.29
C GLN A 622 -1.43 24.10 15.77
N GLY A 623 -0.88 23.15 15.04
CA GLY A 623 -0.91 23.17 13.58
C GLY A 623 -2.30 22.88 13.02
N ALA A 624 -2.59 23.42 11.84
CA ALA A 624 -3.83 23.18 11.11
C ALA A 624 -3.55 23.02 9.61
N GLY A 625 -4.53 22.54 8.88
CA GLY A 625 -4.41 22.39 7.44
C GLY A 625 -5.74 22.04 6.78
N ARG A 626 -5.72 22.00 5.45
CA ARG A 626 -6.88 21.62 4.65
C ARG A 626 -6.48 20.87 3.39
N SER A 627 -7.34 19.95 2.94
CA SER A 627 -7.22 19.33 1.63
C SER A 627 -8.60 19.25 0.99
N GLN A 628 -8.72 19.77 -0.22
CA GLN A 628 -9.97 19.82 -0.97
C GLN A 628 -9.72 19.40 -2.40
N GLY A 629 -10.66 18.68 -2.99
CA GLY A 629 -10.47 18.23 -4.35
C GLY A 629 -11.69 17.57 -4.96
N PHE A 630 -11.54 17.24 -6.25
CA PHE A 630 -12.49 16.41 -6.95
C PHE A 630 -11.79 15.26 -7.68
N GLU A 631 -12.52 14.18 -7.87
CA GLU A 631 -12.02 12.93 -8.43
C GLU A 631 -12.94 12.45 -9.54
N LEU A 632 -12.37 12.02 -10.65
CA LEU A 632 -13.03 11.28 -11.72
C LEU A 632 -12.45 9.89 -11.79
N PHE A 633 -13.30 8.88 -11.86
CA PHE A 633 -12.87 7.50 -11.97
C PHE A 633 -13.74 6.72 -12.94
N LEU A 634 -13.13 6.15 -13.96
CA LEU A 634 -13.76 5.26 -14.93
C LEU A 634 -13.06 3.90 -14.86
N GLN A 635 -13.83 2.85 -14.64
CA GLN A 635 -13.30 1.48 -14.62
C GLN A 635 -14.16 0.58 -15.49
N LYS A 636 -13.52 -0.15 -16.37
CA LYS A 636 -14.08 -1.29 -17.07
C LYS A 636 -13.41 -2.56 -16.59
N LYS A 637 -14.17 -3.45 -15.95
CA LYS A 637 -13.72 -4.78 -15.59
C LYS A 637 -13.45 -5.64 -16.83
N PHE A 638 -12.59 -6.65 -16.69
CA PHE A 638 -12.27 -7.56 -17.79
C PHE A 638 -13.55 -8.19 -18.37
N SER A 639 -13.80 -7.91 -19.60
CA SER A 639 -14.85 -8.55 -20.43
C SER A 639 -14.54 -8.30 -21.89
N LYS A 640 -14.91 -9.23 -22.77
CA LYS A 640 -14.63 -9.13 -24.22
C LYS A 640 -13.15 -8.80 -24.51
N ASN A 641 -12.26 -9.51 -23.82
CA ASN A 641 -10.80 -9.48 -23.99
C ASN A 641 -10.07 -8.20 -23.57
N TRP A 642 -10.73 -7.20 -22.99
CA TRP A 642 -10.05 -6.01 -22.55
C TRP A 642 -10.61 -5.44 -21.24
N TYR A 643 -9.78 -4.70 -20.54
CA TYR A 643 -10.10 -3.95 -19.33
C TYR A 643 -9.40 -2.59 -19.37
N GLY A 644 -9.80 -1.70 -18.48
CA GLY A 644 -9.13 -0.43 -18.35
C GLY A 644 -9.64 0.38 -17.17
N THR A 645 -8.78 1.25 -16.68
CA THR A 645 -9.06 2.18 -15.60
C THR A 645 -8.48 3.54 -15.95
N PHE A 646 -9.29 4.58 -15.77
CA PHE A 646 -8.85 5.96 -15.86
C PHE A 646 -9.18 6.65 -14.55
N SER A 647 -8.23 7.32 -13.96
CA SER A 647 -8.40 8.18 -12.80
C SER A 647 -7.84 9.57 -13.07
N TYR A 648 -8.55 10.58 -12.61
CA TYR A 648 -8.08 11.96 -12.55
C TYR A 648 -8.51 12.55 -11.22
N SER A 649 -7.60 13.23 -10.57
CA SER A 649 -7.89 14.03 -9.39
C SER A 649 -7.23 15.40 -9.49
N HIS A 650 -7.96 16.40 -9.04
CA HIS A 650 -7.43 17.73 -8.78
C HIS A 650 -7.65 18.04 -7.31
N SER A 651 -6.59 18.44 -6.61
CA SER A 651 -6.64 18.73 -5.18
C SER A 651 -5.69 19.86 -4.82
N VAL A 652 -6.05 20.57 -3.76
CA VAL A 652 -5.21 21.56 -3.09
C VAL A 652 -5.06 21.14 -1.64
N SER A 653 -3.83 20.96 -1.18
CA SER A 653 -3.49 20.54 0.17
C SER A 653 -2.50 21.51 0.80
N GLU A 654 -2.94 22.17 1.87
CA GLU A 654 -2.25 23.31 2.45
C GLU A 654 -2.22 23.23 3.97
N GLY A 655 -1.10 23.67 4.55
CA GLY A 655 -0.91 23.84 5.98
C GLY A 655 -0.91 25.29 6.41
N ILE A 656 -1.08 25.51 7.69
CA ILE A 656 -0.96 26.81 8.31
C ILE A 656 -0.41 26.65 9.73
N ASP A 657 0.50 27.51 10.12
CA ASP A 657 0.89 27.69 11.51
C ASP A 657 0.17 28.91 12.10
N PRO A 658 -0.94 28.71 12.85
CA PRO A 658 -1.76 29.82 13.34
C PRO A 658 -1.08 30.71 14.38
N ARG A 659 0.10 30.33 14.88
CA ARG A 659 0.86 31.12 15.86
C ARG A 659 1.59 32.30 15.20
N LYS A 660 1.81 32.24 13.89
CA LYS A 660 2.46 33.33 13.16
C LYS A 660 1.51 34.55 13.06
N PRO A 661 1.99 35.80 13.27
CA PRO A 661 1.13 37.00 13.31
C PRO A 661 0.31 37.26 12.06
N GLU A 662 0.84 36.87 10.88
CA GLU A 662 0.18 37.02 9.58
C GLU A 662 0.18 35.64 8.90
N ALA A 663 -0.38 34.63 9.60
CA ALA A 663 -0.38 33.27 9.13
C ALA A 663 -1.12 33.12 7.78
N GLU A 664 -0.45 32.65 6.78
CA GLU A 664 -1.01 32.29 5.48
C GLU A 664 -0.92 30.80 5.25
N TYR A 665 -1.79 30.28 4.38
CA TYR A 665 -1.72 28.89 3.96
C TYR A 665 -0.58 28.69 2.98
N TYR A 666 0.21 27.63 3.18
CA TYR A 666 1.29 27.20 2.29
C TYR A 666 1.06 25.77 1.79
N PRO A 667 1.45 25.43 0.56
CA PRO A 667 1.30 24.06 0.03
C PRO A 667 2.06 23.06 0.90
N TRP A 668 1.44 21.92 1.20
CA TRP A 668 2.16 20.81 1.82
C TRP A 668 3.07 20.10 0.80
N ASP A 669 4.10 19.41 1.26
CA ASP A 669 5.04 18.65 0.43
C ASP A 669 4.36 17.63 -0.49
N TYR A 670 3.14 17.21 -0.14
CA TYR A 670 2.33 16.24 -0.85
C TYR A 670 1.25 16.86 -1.74
N ASP A 671 1.29 18.16 -1.99
CA ASP A 671 0.33 18.86 -2.86
C ASP A 671 0.73 18.77 -4.32
N TYR A 672 0.43 17.64 -4.96
CA TYR A 672 0.72 17.41 -6.38
C TYR A 672 -0.30 18.04 -7.34
N GLN A 673 -1.35 18.66 -6.86
CA GLN A 673 -2.48 19.25 -7.57
C GLN A 673 -3.17 18.30 -8.54
N ASP A 674 -2.62 18.09 -9.73
CA ASP A 674 -3.22 17.27 -10.78
C ASP A 674 -2.56 15.91 -10.86
N VAL A 675 -3.36 14.85 -10.72
CA VAL A 675 -2.88 13.46 -10.84
C VAL A 675 -3.75 12.71 -11.83
N VAL A 676 -3.13 12.09 -12.83
CA VAL A 676 -3.78 11.26 -13.84
C VAL A 676 -3.17 9.88 -13.83
N SER A 677 -4.00 8.85 -13.86
CA SER A 677 -3.57 7.49 -14.16
C SER A 677 -4.48 6.86 -15.20
N LEU A 678 -3.87 6.22 -16.18
CA LEU A 678 -4.56 5.45 -17.22
C LEU A 678 -3.92 4.07 -17.32
N ILE A 679 -4.71 3.03 -17.10
CA ILE A 679 -4.32 1.64 -17.27
C ILE A 679 -5.21 1.02 -18.31
N GLY A 680 -4.65 0.21 -19.20
CA GLY A 680 -5.40 -0.58 -20.15
C GLY A 680 -4.71 -1.87 -20.49
N GLY A 681 -5.50 -2.91 -20.76
CA GLY A 681 -4.96 -4.19 -21.14
C GLY A 681 -5.86 -4.95 -22.12
N TYR A 682 -5.21 -5.72 -22.99
CA TYR A 682 -5.86 -6.59 -23.95
C TYR A 682 -5.29 -8.00 -23.87
N LYS A 683 -6.17 -8.99 -23.71
CA LYS A 683 -5.83 -10.41 -23.60
C LYS A 683 -6.26 -11.16 -24.85
N ILE A 684 -5.34 -11.92 -25.40
CA ILE A 684 -5.56 -12.79 -26.55
C ILE A 684 -5.40 -14.24 -26.13
N ARG A 685 -6.39 -15.06 -26.39
CA ARG A 685 -6.33 -16.52 -26.19
C ARG A 685 -5.93 -17.18 -27.52
N TYR A 686 -4.63 -17.30 -27.78
CA TYR A 686 -4.15 -17.93 -29.01
C TYR A 686 -4.51 -19.41 -29.09
N MET A 687 -4.71 -20.09 -27.95
CA MET A 687 -5.15 -21.48 -27.91
C MET A 687 -6.51 -21.74 -28.58
N ASP A 688 -7.33 -20.71 -28.79
CA ASP A 688 -8.63 -20.79 -29.49
C ASP A 688 -8.45 -20.79 -31.01
N TYR A 689 -7.24 -20.62 -31.56
CA TYR A 689 -6.97 -20.52 -32.98
C TYR A 689 -6.21 -21.76 -33.49
N ASP A 690 -6.68 -22.37 -34.57
CA ASP A 690 -6.10 -23.58 -35.20
C ASP A 690 -4.63 -23.41 -35.60
N TRP A 691 -4.28 -22.21 -36.10
CA TRP A 691 -2.89 -21.92 -36.49
C TRP A 691 -1.92 -22.01 -35.32
N TYR A 692 -2.33 -21.53 -34.14
CA TYR A 692 -1.50 -21.55 -32.95
C TYR A 692 -1.32 -22.98 -32.43
N ASN A 693 -2.37 -23.79 -32.43
CA ASN A 693 -2.29 -25.20 -32.01
C ASN A 693 -1.33 -26.01 -32.89
N LYS A 694 -1.25 -25.69 -34.20
CA LYS A 694 -0.23 -26.26 -35.10
C LYS A 694 1.17 -25.70 -34.84
N TYR A 695 1.28 -24.38 -34.57
CA TYR A 695 2.54 -23.71 -34.26
C TYR A 695 3.15 -24.25 -32.95
N LYS A 696 2.35 -24.43 -31.90
CA LYS A 696 2.75 -24.88 -30.56
C LYS A 696 3.51 -26.24 -30.60
N GLU A 697 3.19 -27.11 -31.52
CA GLU A 697 3.83 -28.42 -31.69
C GLU A 697 5.24 -28.34 -32.33
N THR A 698 5.58 -27.22 -32.94
CA THR A 698 6.85 -27.07 -33.66
C THR A 698 8.05 -26.89 -32.71
N ILE A 699 9.22 -27.33 -33.15
CA ILE A 699 10.50 -27.13 -32.41
C ILE A 699 10.77 -25.61 -32.27
N PHE A 700 10.40 -24.83 -33.29
CA PHE A 700 10.58 -23.39 -33.26
C PHE A 700 9.76 -22.73 -32.15
N ALA A 701 8.50 -23.13 -31.96
CA ALA A 701 7.67 -22.60 -30.87
C ALA A 701 8.28 -22.93 -29.49
N LYS A 702 8.76 -24.18 -29.32
CA LYS A 702 9.42 -24.59 -28.07
C LYS A 702 10.72 -23.83 -27.82
N ALA A 703 11.50 -23.54 -28.86
CA ALA A 703 12.76 -22.80 -28.74
C ALA A 703 12.54 -21.29 -28.53
N SER A 704 11.44 -20.71 -28.99
CA SER A 704 11.14 -19.28 -28.92
C SER A 704 10.19 -18.89 -27.77
N SER A 705 9.63 -19.83 -27.01
CA SER A 705 8.65 -19.58 -25.95
C SER A 705 9.11 -18.60 -24.86
N TRP A 706 10.40 -18.49 -24.65
CA TRP A 706 10.99 -17.52 -23.70
C TRP A 706 11.04 -16.08 -24.24
N PHE A 707 10.80 -15.87 -25.53
CA PHE A 707 10.87 -14.54 -26.14
C PHE A 707 9.56 -13.77 -25.91
N PRO A 708 9.62 -12.49 -25.46
CA PRO A 708 8.42 -11.72 -25.05
C PRO A 708 7.35 -11.59 -26.14
N LEU A 709 7.75 -11.62 -27.41
CA LEU A 709 6.82 -11.48 -28.55
C LEU A 709 6.36 -12.84 -29.12
N ALA A 710 6.81 -13.96 -28.54
CA ALA A 710 6.34 -15.27 -28.99
C ALA A 710 4.89 -15.50 -28.55
N PRO A 711 4.04 -16.08 -29.44
CA PRO A 711 2.68 -16.42 -29.03
C PRO A 711 2.67 -17.44 -27.89
N ALA A 712 1.78 -17.23 -26.92
CA ALA A 712 1.51 -18.11 -25.78
C ALA A 712 0.05 -18.60 -25.81
N ASP A 713 -0.33 -19.58 -24.97
CA ASP A 713 -1.70 -20.05 -24.88
C ASP A 713 -2.66 -18.87 -24.55
N GLU A 714 -2.26 -18.03 -23.57
CA GLU A 714 -2.82 -16.71 -23.35
C GLU A 714 -1.71 -15.66 -23.40
N TYR A 715 -1.95 -14.57 -24.08
CA TYR A 715 -1.04 -13.46 -24.27
C TYR A 715 -1.75 -12.16 -23.88
N GLU A 716 -1.16 -11.39 -23.00
CA GLU A 716 -1.74 -10.17 -22.50
C GLU A 716 -0.74 -9.03 -22.65
N VAL A 717 -1.20 -7.91 -23.18
CA VAL A 717 -0.44 -6.66 -23.24
C VAL A 717 -1.19 -5.64 -22.42
N SER A 718 -0.51 -5.04 -21.45
CA SER A 718 -1.05 -3.94 -20.67
C SER A 718 -0.10 -2.74 -20.68
N PHE A 719 -0.67 -1.59 -20.44
CA PHE A 719 0.08 -0.34 -20.33
C PHE A 719 -0.45 0.49 -19.17
N ARG A 720 0.42 1.35 -18.65
CA ARG A 720 0.11 2.33 -17.61
C ARG A 720 0.73 3.67 -17.98
N ILE A 721 -0.06 4.73 -17.85
CA ILE A 721 0.42 6.11 -17.93
C ILE A 721 0.12 6.76 -16.58
N ARG A 722 1.13 7.38 -15.98
CA ARG A 722 0.99 8.20 -14.77
C ARG A 722 1.50 9.60 -15.04
N TYR A 723 0.72 10.58 -14.64
CA TYR A 723 1.10 11.99 -14.60
C TYR A 723 0.79 12.53 -13.20
N ALA A 724 1.70 13.32 -12.65
CA ALA A 724 1.48 14.10 -11.43
C ALA A 724 2.08 15.49 -11.61
N GLY A 725 1.41 16.49 -11.07
CA GLY A 725 1.91 17.86 -11.01
C GLY A 725 3.23 17.93 -10.22
N GLY A 726 3.97 19.00 -10.37
CA GLY A 726 5.25 19.18 -9.70
C GLY A 726 5.12 19.21 -8.18
N LYS A 727 5.98 18.47 -7.49
CA LYS A 727 6.12 18.49 -6.02
C LYS A 727 6.47 19.91 -5.57
N PRO A 728 5.80 20.47 -4.55
CA PRO A 728 6.20 21.74 -3.97
C PRO A 728 7.56 21.61 -3.26
N TYR A 729 8.33 22.70 -3.27
CA TYR A 729 9.57 22.78 -2.50
C TYR A 729 9.87 24.21 -2.08
N THR A 730 10.62 24.34 -0.99
CA THR A 730 11.11 25.61 -0.50
C THR A 730 12.44 25.95 -1.16
N PRO A 731 12.55 27.10 -1.85
CA PRO A 731 13.80 27.51 -2.48
C PRO A 731 14.94 27.68 -1.47
N LYS A 732 16.15 27.31 -1.88
CA LYS A 732 17.38 27.52 -1.10
C LYS A 732 18.33 28.44 -1.84
N VAL A 733 19.06 29.25 -1.07
CA VAL A 733 20.08 30.18 -1.55
C VAL A 733 21.44 29.69 -1.07
N TYR A 734 22.43 29.69 -1.98
CA TYR A 734 23.79 29.32 -1.65
C TYR A 734 24.58 30.51 -1.11
N SER A 735 25.15 30.34 0.07
CA SER A 735 26.10 31.29 0.61
C SER A 735 27.54 30.91 0.24
N GLN A 736 28.18 31.76 -0.53
CA GLN A 736 29.62 31.66 -0.90
C GLN A 736 30.52 31.69 0.35
N ARG A 737 30.11 32.47 1.34
CA ARG A 737 30.86 32.68 2.58
C ARG A 737 30.92 31.42 3.44
N TYR A 738 29.72 30.75 3.59
CA TYR A 738 29.60 29.57 4.43
C TYR A 738 29.71 28.28 3.61
N ARG A 739 29.77 28.38 2.26
CA ARG A 739 29.71 27.24 1.32
C ARG A 739 28.57 26.28 1.65
N LYS A 740 27.42 26.84 2.02
CA LYS A 740 26.24 26.11 2.44
C LYS A 740 24.97 26.70 1.84
N TRP A 741 24.00 25.84 1.59
CA TRP A 741 22.68 26.23 1.17
C TRP A 741 21.78 26.51 2.37
N PHE A 742 21.07 27.61 2.30
CA PHE A 742 20.09 28.03 3.30
C PHE A 742 18.72 28.16 2.65
N VAL A 743 17.66 27.93 3.41
CA VAL A 743 16.30 28.26 2.97
C VAL A 743 16.22 29.78 2.78
N ASP A 744 15.58 30.22 1.70
CA ASP A 744 15.34 31.64 1.47
C ASP A 744 14.28 32.15 2.46
N ALA A 745 14.74 32.78 3.54
CA ALA A 745 13.86 33.28 4.59
C ALA A 745 12.95 34.45 4.16
N THR A 746 13.13 34.99 2.96
CA THR A 746 12.24 36.02 2.41
C THR A 746 11.02 35.43 1.73
N GLN A 747 10.97 34.12 1.58
CA GLN A 747 9.87 33.36 0.98
C GLN A 747 9.17 32.45 1.99
N ASP A 748 7.92 32.15 1.73
CA ASP A 748 7.16 31.16 2.49
C ASP A 748 7.58 29.74 2.14
N TYR A 749 7.13 28.77 2.92
CA TYR A 749 7.35 27.34 2.62
C TYR A 749 6.72 26.94 1.30
N ASN A 750 7.41 26.07 0.53
CA ASN A 750 6.89 25.41 -0.65
C ASN A 750 6.32 26.34 -1.72
N THR A 751 6.98 27.50 -1.91
CA THR A 751 6.55 28.52 -2.88
C THR A 751 6.79 28.16 -4.32
N GLU A 752 7.73 27.24 -4.57
CA GLU A 752 8.04 26.77 -5.93
C GLU A 752 7.63 25.30 -6.12
N ARG A 753 7.56 24.89 -7.38
CA ARG A 753 7.27 23.51 -7.76
C ARG A 753 8.33 22.96 -8.68
N MET A 754 8.63 21.69 -8.50
CA MET A 754 9.47 20.93 -9.43
C MET A 754 8.72 20.71 -10.76
N ASP A 755 9.44 20.23 -11.78
CA ASP A 755 8.82 19.80 -13.03
C ASP A 755 7.85 18.64 -12.78
N GLU A 756 6.83 18.54 -13.64
CA GLU A 756 5.83 17.49 -13.57
C GLU A 756 6.41 16.10 -13.83
N TYR A 757 5.85 15.10 -13.15
CA TYR A 757 6.14 13.69 -13.34
C TYR A 757 5.27 13.10 -14.46
N LEU A 758 5.89 12.36 -15.37
CA LEU A 758 5.19 11.57 -16.39
C LEU A 758 5.93 10.26 -16.64
N ARG A 759 5.22 9.14 -16.48
CA ARG A 759 5.78 7.80 -16.73
C ARG A 759 4.82 6.98 -17.60
N PHE A 760 5.38 6.27 -18.57
CA PHE A 760 4.68 5.31 -19.41
C PHE A 760 5.34 3.95 -19.26
N ASP A 761 4.58 2.95 -18.85
CA ASP A 761 5.00 1.57 -18.61
C ASP A 761 4.24 0.63 -19.53
N ILE A 762 4.90 -0.43 -19.99
CA ILE A 762 4.29 -1.49 -20.82
C ILE A 762 4.69 -2.84 -20.26
N MET A 763 3.68 -3.70 -20.05
CA MET A 763 3.90 -5.08 -19.63
C MET A 763 3.32 -6.06 -20.65
N ILE A 764 4.08 -7.13 -20.89
CA ILE A 764 3.66 -8.30 -21.65
C ILE A 764 3.61 -9.47 -20.69
N LEU A 765 2.51 -10.20 -20.67
CA LEU A 765 2.34 -11.38 -19.84
C LEU A 765 1.93 -12.56 -20.73
N GLN A 766 2.66 -13.65 -20.61
CA GLN A 766 2.50 -14.88 -21.37
C GLN A 766 2.13 -16.02 -20.42
N ARG A 767 1.11 -16.82 -20.76
CA ARG A 767 0.74 -18.04 -20.02
C ARG A 767 0.76 -19.24 -20.93
N PHE A 768 1.42 -20.31 -20.45
CA PHE A 768 1.48 -21.60 -21.12
C PHE A 768 0.87 -22.64 -20.20
N TYR A 769 -0.11 -23.38 -20.71
CA TYR A 769 -0.82 -24.42 -19.99
C TYR A 769 -0.32 -25.80 -20.40
N PHE A 770 0.24 -26.53 -19.43
CA PHE A 770 0.63 -27.92 -19.58
C PHE A 770 -0.30 -28.79 -18.71
N GLU A 771 -0.19 -30.11 -18.86
CA GLU A 771 -1.07 -31.05 -18.12
C GLU A 771 -0.94 -30.97 -16.61
N LYS A 772 0.30 -30.79 -16.10
CA LYS A 772 0.64 -30.79 -14.65
C LYS A 772 1.32 -29.52 -14.18
N MET A 773 1.46 -28.54 -15.04
CA MET A 773 2.18 -27.32 -14.74
C MET A 773 1.63 -26.18 -15.59
N ASN A 774 1.63 -24.98 -15.02
CA ASN A 774 1.47 -23.76 -15.78
C ASN A 774 2.75 -22.94 -15.70
N LEU A 775 3.16 -22.33 -16.79
CA LEU A 775 4.23 -21.35 -16.84
C LEU A 775 3.65 -19.99 -17.10
N VAL A 776 3.98 -19.04 -16.26
CA VAL A 776 3.68 -17.63 -16.46
C VAL A 776 5.00 -16.88 -16.62
N ALA A 777 5.14 -16.12 -17.70
CA ALA A 777 6.26 -15.22 -17.89
C ALA A 777 5.74 -13.81 -18.07
N PHE A 778 6.42 -12.83 -17.48
CA PHE A 778 6.09 -11.42 -17.69
C PHE A 778 7.34 -10.61 -18.01
N TRP A 779 7.14 -9.55 -18.78
CA TRP A 779 8.13 -8.56 -19.16
C TRP A 779 7.50 -7.20 -18.97
N ASP A 780 8.03 -6.43 -18.05
CA ASP A 780 7.56 -5.08 -17.73
C ASP A 780 8.70 -4.10 -18.02
N ILE A 781 8.40 -3.07 -18.77
CA ILE A 781 9.34 -2.00 -19.10
C ILE A 781 8.78 -0.71 -18.49
N MET A 782 9.36 -0.31 -17.40
CA MET A 782 9.04 0.94 -16.74
C MET A 782 9.69 2.11 -17.47
N ASN A 783 9.00 3.25 -17.49
CA ASN A 783 9.45 4.50 -18.11
C ASN A 783 9.99 4.29 -19.55
N VAL A 784 9.15 3.73 -20.42
CA VAL A 784 9.49 3.44 -21.83
C VAL A 784 9.97 4.70 -22.59
N LEU A 785 9.48 5.87 -22.19
CA LEU A 785 9.87 7.16 -22.79
C LEU A 785 11.24 7.64 -22.34
N ASN A 786 11.86 6.96 -21.37
CA ASN A 786 13.14 7.36 -20.76
C ASN A 786 13.15 8.81 -20.29
N ARG A 787 12.02 9.32 -19.82
CA ARG A 787 11.89 10.70 -19.33
C ARG A 787 12.66 10.87 -18.02
N ASP A 788 13.30 12.01 -17.86
CA ASP A 788 13.92 12.46 -16.64
C ASP A 788 12.84 13.02 -15.72
N ASN A 789 12.34 12.19 -14.80
CA ASN A 789 11.38 12.60 -13.81
C ASN A 789 12.13 13.04 -12.55
N PRO A 790 11.92 14.26 -12.06
CA PRO A 790 12.61 14.74 -10.87
C PRO A 790 12.03 14.04 -9.62
N TRP A 791 12.91 13.81 -8.65
CA TRP A 791 12.56 13.36 -7.31
C TRP A 791 12.78 14.47 -6.28
N ASP A 792 14.02 15.04 -6.27
CA ASP A 792 14.42 16.10 -5.36
C ASP A 792 15.61 16.86 -5.94
N TYR A 793 16.01 17.95 -5.28
CA TYR A 793 17.23 18.68 -5.61
C TYR A 793 18.38 18.26 -4.72
N VAL A 794 19.54 18.01 -5.32
CA VAL A 794 20.81 17.81 -4.62
C VAL A 794 21.55 19.13 -4.60
N TYR A 795 21.81 19.64 -3.44
CA TYR A 795 22.49 20.91 -3.21
C TYR A 795 23.94 20.67 -2.86
N ASN A 796 24.86 20.95 -3.78
CA ASN A 796 26.29 20.67 -3.64
C ASN A 796 27.02 21.78 -2.91
N ALA A 797 28.14 21.43 -2.20
CA ALA A 797 28.95 22.38 -1.45
C ALA A 797 29.68 23.42 -2.32
N ASP A 798 29.80 23.17 -3.62
CA ASP A 798 30.40 24.11 -4.58
C ASP A 798 29.38 25.16 -5.09
N GLY A 799 28.12 25.10 -4.63
CA GLY A 799 27.04 25.99 -5.04
C GLY A 799 26.32 25.54 -6.31
N THR A 800 26.62 24.37 -6.83
CA THR A 800 25.83 23.76 -7.91
C THR A 800 24.60 23.07 -7.36
N LYS A 801 23.52 23.03 -8.15
CA LYS A 801 22.26 22.37 -7.84
C LYS A 801 21.99 21.32 -8.91
N ASP A 802 21.96 20.07 -8.51
CA ASP A 802 21.63 18.96 -9.38
C ASP A 802 20.20 18.44 -9.10
N ILE A 803 19.67 17.60 -9.97
CA ILE A 803 18.37 16.99 -9.84
C ILE A 803 18.55 15.49 -9.59
N ALA A 804 18.10 15.00 -8.44
CA ALA A 804 17.94 13.59 -8.21
C ALA A 804 16.77 13.07 -9.05
N LEU A 805 17.02 12.05 -9.86
CA LEU A 805 16.05 11.51 -10.79
C LEU A 805 15.38 10.24 -10.26
N GLN A 806 14.12 10.09 -10.60
CA GLN A 806 13.39 8.84 -10.49
C GLN A 806 13.93 7.77 -11.45
N TYR A 807 13.37 6.56 -11.44
CA TYR A 807 13.81 5.51 -12.35
C TYR A 807 13.72 5.93 -13.82
N LYS A 808 14.83 5.79 -14.52
CA LYS A 808 14.88 5.82 -15.99
C LYS A 808 14.26 4.55 -16.57
N THR A 809 14.43 4.30 -17.86
CA THR A 809 13.92 3.06 -18.47
C THR A 809 14.50 1.86 -17.73
N PHE A 810 13.62 1.09 -17.08
CA PHE A 810 14.01 -0.04 -16.25
C PHE A 810 13.21 -1.28 -16.66
N PRO A 811 13.86 -2.27 -17.32
CA PRO A 811 13.21 -3.51 -17.68
C PRO A 811 13.17 -4.46 -16.49
N ILE A 812 11.99 -4.99 -16.21
CA ILE A 812 11.74 -6.00 -15.19
C ILE A 812 11.17 -7.23 -15.89
N GLY A 813 11.52 -8.41 -15.40
CA GLY A 813 10.94 -9.64 -15.93
C GLY A 813 10.98 -10.75 -14.91
N GLY A 814 10.13 -11.73 -15.13
CA GLY A 814 10.08 -12.89 -14.25
C GLY A 814 9.31 -14.06 -14.84
N ILE A 815 9.47 -15.19 -14.18
CA ILE A 815 8.74 -16.41 -14.47
C ILE A 815 8.14 -16.99 -13.19
N THR A 816 6.97 -17.59 -13.33
CA THR A 816 6.33 -18.38 -12.26
C THR A 816 5.95 -19.75 -12.82
N LEU A 817 6.36 -20.80 -12.11
CA LEU A 817 5.99 -22.19 -12.39
C LEU A 817 4.93 -22.59 -11.35
N GLU A 818 3.76 -23.00 -11.80
CA GLU A 818 2.62 -23.43 -10.97
C GLU A 818 2.38 -24.93 -11.17
N PHE A 819 2.37 -25.73 -10.07
CA PHE A 819 2.21 -27.19 -10.08
C PHE A 819 1.02 -27.64 -9.24
#